data_c73e9dba3554be056b47f1ba5138d3bc
#
_entry.id   c73e9dba3554be056b47f1ba5138d3bc
#
_cell.length_a   1.000
_cell.length_b   1.000
_cell.length_c   1.000
_cell.angle_alpha   90.00
_cell.angle_beta   90.00
_cell.angle_gamma   90.00
#
_symmetry.space_group_name_H-M   'P 1'
#
loop_
_entity.id
_entity.type
_entity.pdbx_description
1 polymer ?
#
loop_
_entity_poly.entity_id
_entity_poly.type
_entity_poly.pdbx_seq_one_letter_code
_entity_poly.pdbx_strand_id
1 'polypeptide(L)'
;MIDRVTALARASFGELLKRPILLALPGIALALGAVTGGAIAYAPDDAIVDALRQYEPSLVTRIHGRDGEQYAEWLTQRREVVAYEDIAPVMVNAVVATEDAKFFSHVGIDPLAVVRSLIADIRCGYFCEGFSTITMQIPRNLDRYLGGETWLPKSKTLTRKIREGIYAIQIERHYTKEQIFAIYANQIFMGSKVYGFQSAAKFYFGKSISDVNLPEAALLAGIIQTPNSFRPDLNPERAVRKRNVVLGRMLAEGFISDEEHAVASIAPLVLADEDNADGIGDYFTEEIRKRLITEYGMDGIYRGGLRVNTTLDNRVQTAAEVALDKGIRAVDKAAGWRGATTNLLQEGADLETWVHPAWFDRIEPGNIVKAVVLEVEPERARVRFMDQVAELTPEDIEWTNRTRLHRLVEPGDLIEVKLKELREDGTWRLLLDQEPTLQGSVLVVENHTGEVTAMVGGRTFDQSEFNRATQAVRPTGSIFKPFVYSAAVQRGITPSELFVDQPETFYDASRQPYSPENFNNEYIGITSMAEALTKSRNVPTVMLQQKVGLTNVIDTARSFGLTADFQPYLSLGLGVMDISVWEIVRAYTVFPNQGVLVEPHLVKEVFDRNGRLLEEAERQARKVLSSDEAYVMARILVAGIQRGTGVRAKPLANELGLMLGGKSGTTDDRTNTWYVGFSPNHTVGVWLGHDDNQRIHRYATGASSALPIWIDVMRAAEDGASPAVLPMPNNIELRSVDVFTGLLYSEYCKESVELAYIAGTAPTRTCGPTERSILDLPPYQQTYFVSNGKLDTDGG
;
A
#
# COMPACT_ATOMS: atom_id res chain seq x y z
N MET A 1 -71.18 -17.23 62.90
CA MET A 1 -70.06 -16.42 62.40
C MET A 1 -69.20 -17.23 61.41
N ILE A 2 -69.09 -18.51 61.60
CA ILE A 2 -68.30 -19.44 60.74
C ILE A 2 -68.98 -19.62 59.36
N ASP A 3 -70.27 -19.64 59.25
CA ASP A 3 -70.97 -19.84 57.95
C ASP A 3 -70.90 -18.64 57.01
N ARG A 4 -70.69 -17.40 57.57
CA ARG A 4 -70.49 -16.19 56.68
C ARG A 4 -69.08 -16.07 56.12
N VAL A 5 -68.08 -16.59 56.82
CA VAL A 5 -66.71 -16.58 56.36
C VAL A 5 -66.49 -17.63 55.26
N THR A 6 -67.17 -18.79 55.41
CA THR A 6 -67.14 -19.87 54.40
C THR A 6 -67.86 -19.51 53.11
N ALA A 7 -68.93 -18.68 53.20
CA ALA A 7 -69.68 -18.20 52.03
C ALA A 7 -68.91 -17.11 51.25
N LEU A 8 -68.27 -16.20 52.00
CA LEU A 8 -67.40 -15.20 51.36
C LEU A 8 -66.18 -15.79 50.69
N ALA A 9 -65.57 -16.78 51.36
CA ALA A 9 -64.43 -17.51 50.76
C ALA A 9 -64.82 -18.30 49.49
N ARG A 10 -66.03 -18.90 49.45
CA ARG A 10 -66.58 -19.62 48.27
C ARG A 10 -66.97 -18.64 47.16
N ALA A 11 -67.51 -17.47 47.46
CA ALA A 11 -67.79 -16.48 46.39
C ALA A 11 -66.56 -15.86 45.78
N SER A 12 -65.58 -15.55 46.61
CA SER A 12 -64.28 -15.06 46.11
C SER A 12 -63.51 -16.13 45.27
N PHE A 13 -63.58 -17.41 45.66
CA PHE A 13 -62.96 -18.51 44.93
C PHE A 13 -63.68 -18.82 43.64
N GLY A 14 -64.99 -18.66 43.56
CA GLY A 14 -65.83 -18.83 42.38
C GLY A 14 -65.58 -17.76 41.29
N GLU A 15 -65.24 -16.48 41.69
CA GLU A 15 -64.86 -15.43 40.76
C GLU A 15 -63.39 -15.60 40.26
N LEU A 16 -62.52 -16.10 41.11
CA LEU A 16 -61.12 -16.45 40.67
C LEU A 16 -61.12 -17.59 39.66
N LEU A 17 -62.01 -18.57 39.80
CA LEU A 17 -62.14 -19.67 38.82
C LEU A 17 -62.66 -19.26 37.44
N LYS A 18 -63.31 -18.07 37.34
CA LYS A 18 -63.71 -17.49 36.04
C LYS A 18 -62.58 -16.73 35.27
N ARG A 19 -61.41 -16.60 35.87
CA ARG A 19 -60.27 -15.99 35.23
C ARG A 19 -59.10 -17.01 35.16
N PRO A 20 -59.10 -17.93 34.16
CA PRO A 20 -58.12 -19.01 34.05
C PRO A 20 -56.67 -18.50 34.00
N ILE A 21 -56.45 -17.27 33.57
CA ILE A 21 -55.16 -16.63 33.50
C ILE A 21 -54.56 -16.35 34.90
N LEU A 22 -55.41 -15.99 35.90
CA LEU A 22 -54.94 -15.66 37.26
C LEU A 22 -54.59 -16.90 38.10
N LEU A 23 -55.15 -18.07 37.75
CA LEU A 23 -54.80 -19.37 38.38
C LEU A 23 -53.62 -20.04 37.69
N ALA A 24 -53.35 -19.74 36.43
CA ALA A 24 -52.20 -20.23 35.69
C ALA A 24 -50.89 -19.54 36.12
N LEU A 25 -50.90 -18.28 36.51
CA LEU A 25 -49.72 -17.52 36.91
C LEU A 25 -48.92 -18.12 38.07
N PRO A 26 -49.49 -18.58 39.20
CA PRO A 26 -48.77 -19.27 40.25
C PRO A 26 -48.19 -20.62 39.81
N GLY A 27 -48.91 -21.37 38.96
CA GLY A 27 -48.45 -22.61 38.39
C GLY A 27 -47.27 -22.42 37.43
N ILE A 28 -47.31 -21.37 36.59
CA ILE A 28 -46.23 -21.00 35.70
C ILE A 28 -45.01 -20.51 36.50
N ALA A 29 -45.23 -19.70 37.56
CA ALA A 29 -44.15 -19.24 38.44
C ALA A 29 -43.49 -20.42 39.20
N LEU A 30 -44.27 -21.41 39.64
CA LEU A 30 -43.78 -22.59 40.31
C LEU A 30 -43.00 -23.53 39.33
N ALA A 31 -43.52 -23.68 38.11
CA ALA A 31 -42.87 -24.45 37.06
C ALA A 31 -41.57 -23.76 36.61
N LEU A 32 -41.56 -22.45 36.43
CA LEU A 32 -40.36 -21.68 36.13
C LEU A 32 -39.38 -21.74 37.31
N GLY A 33 -39.81 -21.66 38.55
CA GLY A 33 -38.98 -21.80 39.73
C GLY A 33 -38.39 -23.21 39.88
N ALA A 34 -39.16 -24.27 39.56
CA ALA A 34 -38.67 -25.66 39.54
C ALA A 34 -37.69 -25.93 38.37
N VAL A 35 -37.93 -25.38 37.18
CA VAL A 35 -37.05 -25.47 36.06
C VAL A 35 -35.74 -24.72 36.30
N THR A 36 -35.83 -23.48 36.82
CA THR A 36 -34.62 -22.72 37.19
C THR A 36 -33.87 -23.32 38.39
N GLY A 37 -34.58 -23.78 39.41
CA GLY A 37 -33.96 -24.48 40.54
C GLY A 37 -33.35 -25.81 40.17
N GLY A 38 -34.01 -26.60 39.32
CA GLY A 38 -33.44 -27.83 38.73
C GLY A 38 -32.24 -27.56 37.81
N ALA A 39 -32.33 -26.53 36.97
CA ALA A 39 -31.24 -26.12 36.12
C ALA A 39 -30.00 -25.61 36.89
N ILE A 40 -30.22 -24.89 38.01
CA ILE A 40 -29.17 -24.45 38.93
C ILE A 40 -28.52 -25.62 39.67
N ALA A 41 -29.33 -26.65 40.06
CA ALA A 41 -28.83 -27.83 40.76
C ALA A 41 -28.09 -28.82 39.82
N TYR A 42 -28.41 -28.83 38.54
CA TYR A 42 -27.85 -29.72 37.51
C TYR A 42 -27.01 -28.97 36.47
N ALA A 43 -26.60 -27.72 36.72
CA ALA A 43 -25.72 -27.02 35.80
C ALA A 43 -24.41 -27.80 35.72
N PRO A 44 -24.03 -28.29 34.51
CA PRO A 44 -22.75 -28.91 34.37
C PRO A 44 -21.63 -27.90 34.66
N ASP A 45 -20.44 -28.43 35.00
CA ASP A 45 -19.22 -27.73 35.41
C ASP A 45 -19.06 -26.34 34.74
N ASP A 46 -18.34 -25.42 35.39
CA ASP A 46 -18.08 -24.01 35.06
C ASP A 46 -17.39 -23.79 33.70
N ALA A 47 -17.65 -24.63 32.71
CA ALA A 47 -17.05 -24.57 31.38
C ALA A 47 -17.13 -23.20 30.70
N ILE A 48 -18.20 -22.44 30.91
CA ILE A 48 -18.32 -21.05 30.39
C ILE A 48 -17.38 -20.11 31.14
N VAL A 49 -17.18 -20.33 32.44
CA VAL A 49 -16.25 -19.54 33.27
C VAL A 49 -14.81 -19.82 32.89
N ASP A 50 -14.47 -21.09 32.63
CA ASP A 50 -13.14 -21.48 32.16
C ASP A 50 -12.86 -20.94 30.76
N ALA A 51 -13.87 -20.96 29.88
CA ALA A 51 -13.78 -20.33 28.56
C ALA A 51 -13.58 -18.79 28.65
N LEU A 52 -14.24 -18.12 29.58
CA LEU A 52 -14.03 -16.70 29.81
C LEU A 52 -12.65 -16.38 30.42
N ARG A 53 -12.13 -17.25 31.28
CA ARG A 53 -10.75 -17.14 31.84
C ARG A 53 -9.68 -17.34 30.78
N GLN A 54 -9.92 -18.24 29.84
CA GLN A 54 -9.02 -18.55 28.73
C GLN A 54 -9.29 -17.65 27.50
N TYR A 55 -10.30 -16.81 27.58
CA TYR A 55 -10.65 -15.92 26.50
C TYR A 55 -9.56 -14.86 26.30
N GLU A 56 -8.80 -15.02 25.25
CA GLU A 56 -7.90 -14.00 24.75
C GLU A 56 -8.57 -13.26 23.59
N PRO A 57 -8.91 -11.99 23.75
CA PRO A 57 -9.47 -11.22 22.65
C PRO A 57 -8.50 -11.16 21.49
N SER A 58 -9.02 -11.25 20.26
CA SER A 58 -8.21 -10.98 19.07
C SER A 58 -7.72 -9.55 19.13
N LEU A 59 -6.42 -9.38 19.13
CA LEU A 59 -5.79 -8.07 19.12
C LEU A 59 -5.36 -7.73 17.69
N VAL A 60 -5.39 -6.44 17.41
CA VAL A 60 -4.99 -5.86 16.13
C VAL A 60 -3.48 -5.91 16.01
N THR A 61 -2.96 -6.41 14.89
CA THR A 61 -1.55 -6.23 14.55
C THR A 61 -1.37 -4.85 13.93
N ARG A 62 -0.45 -4.07 14.48
CA ARG A 62 -0.17 -2.69 14.05
C ARG A 62 1.15 -2.61 13.33
N ILE A 63 1.14 -1.91 12.21
CA ILE A 63 2.28 -1.74 11.33
C ILE A 63 2.72 -0.28 11.39
N HIS A 64 3.99 -0.07 11.78
CA HIS A 64 4.56 1.26 11.95
C HIS A 64 5.66 1.50 10.93
N GLY A 65 5.72 2.72 10.39
CA GLY A 65 6.82 3.20 9.55
C GLY A 65 8.10 3.43 10.36
N ARG A 66 9.15 3.85 9.67
CA ARG A 66 10.45 4.13 10.29
C ARG A 66 10.42 5.34 11.25
N ASP A 67 9.44 6.22 11.11
CA ASP A 67 9.13 7.36 11.98
C ASP A 67 8.36 6.96 13.25
N GLY A 68 7.88 5.71 13.32
CA GLY A 68 7.07 5.17 14.41
C GLY A 68 5.58 5.47 14.26
N GLU A 69 5.13 6.16 13.22
CA GLU A 69 3.72 6.37 12.93
C GLU A 69 3.06 5.08 12.43
N GLN A 70 1.83 4.82 12.88
CA GLN A 70 1.05 3.69 12.42
C GLN A 70 0.45 4.02 11.04
N TYR A 71 0.73 3.22 10.03
CA TYR A 71 0.20 3.41 8.68
C TYR A 71 -0.71 2.27 8.20
N ALA A 72 -0.70 1.12 8.87
CA ALA A 72 -1.60 0.01 8.56
C ALA A 72 -1.93 -0.82 9.78
N GLU A 73 -3.04 -1.55 9.70
CA GLU A 73 -3.44 -2.52 10.72
C GLU A 73 -4.05 -3.77 10.09
N TRP A 74 -3.73 -4.93 10.68
CA TRP A 74 -4.33 -6.20 10.26
C TRP A 74 -5.22 -6.75 11.35
N LEU A 75 -6.45 -7.01 11.00
CA LEU A 75 -7.49 -7.44 11.92
C LEU A 75 -8.52 -8.34 11.24
N THR A 76 -8.98 -9.34 11.97
CA THR A 76 -10.27 -9.97 11.67
C THR A 76 -11.41 -9.20 12.34
N GLN A 77 -11.09 -8.48 13.41
CA GLN A 77 -12.03 -7.71 14.23
C GLN A 77 -11.28 -6.53 14.84
N ARG A 78 -11.75 -5.30 14.63
CA ARG A 78 -11.25 -4.12 15.35
C ARG A 78 -11.69 -4.26 16.81
N ARG A 79 -10.74 -4.52 17.72
CA ARG A 79 -11.02 -4.68 19.15
C ARG A 79 -9.88 -4.15 20.00
N GLU A 80 -10.19 -3.19 20.83
CA GLU A 80 -9.34 -2.73 21.92
C GLU A 80 -10.03 -3.03 23.24
N VAL A 81 -9.31 -3.69 24.14
CA VAL A 81 -9.83 -4.05 25.46
C VAL A 81 -9.72 -2.84 26.39
N VAL A 82 -10.79 -2.58 27.12
CA VAL A 82 -10.87 -1.50 28.11
C VAL A 82 -11.35 -2.04 29.45
N ALA A 83 -10.80 -1.55 30.56
CA ALA A 83 -11.27 -1.85 31.90
C ALA A 83 -12.57 -1.08 32.19
N TYR A 84 -13.35 -1.55 33.16
CA TYR A 84 -14.61 -0.91 33.51
C TYR A 84 -14.42 0.55 33.94
N GLU A 85 -13.36 0.81 34.68
CA GLU A 85 -13.00 2.12 35.23
C GLU A 85 -12.68 3.16 34.13
N ASP A 86 -12.30 2.68 32.95
CA ASP A 86 -11.96 3.52 31.80
C ASP A 86 -13.17 3.81 30.90
N ILE A 87 -14.34 3.23 31.19
CA ILE A 87 -15.57 3.47 30.42
C ILE A 87 -16.30 4.67 31.03
N ALA A 88 -16.62 5.67 30.21
CA ALA A 88 -17.39 6.83 30.68
C ALA A 88 -18.70 6.40 31.38
N PRO A 89 -19.02 6.93 32.55
CA PRO A 89 -20.28 6.60 33.28
C PRO A 89 -21.53 6.82 32.44
N VAL A 90 -21.53 7.82 31.57
CA VAL A 90 -22.63 8.10 30.64
C VAL A 90 -22.84 6.95 29.63
N MET A 91 -21.78 6.26 29.21
CA MET A 91 -21.87 5.08 28.33
C MET A 91 -22.49 3.90 29.08
N VAL A 92 -22.05 3.64 30.31
CA VAL A 92 -22.62 2.60 31.16
C VAL A 92 -24.13 2.83 31.33
N ASN A 93 -24.53 4.04 31.67
CA ASN A 93 -25.93 4.42 31.85
C ASN A 93 -26.76 4.27 30.57
N ALA A 94 -26.22 4.64 29.41
CA ALA A 94 -26.89 4.50 28.11
C ALA A 94 -27.16 3.03 27.75
N VAL A 95 -26.19 2.16 27.99
CA VAL A 95 -26.33 0.73 27.76
C VAL A 95 -27.30 0.09 28.72
N VAL A 96 -27.18 0.40 30.01
CA VAL A 96 -28.08 -0.13 31.06
C VAL A 96 -29.52 0.31 30.81
N ALA A 97 -29.76 1.58 30.51
CA ALA A 97 -31.08 2.08 30.17
C ALA A 97 -31.70 1.40 28.94
N THR A 98 -30.86 0.98 28.00
CA THR A 98 -31.33 0.43 26.73
C THR A 98 -31.51 -1.07 26.76
N GLU A 99 -30.55 -1.81 27.33
CA GLU A 99 -30.44 -3.26 27.24
C GLU A 99 -30.93 -3.95 28.52
N ASP A 100 -30.74 -3.36 29.72
CA ASP A 100 -30.97 -4.02 30.99
C ASP A 100 -31.08 -3.02 32.16
N ALA A 101 -32.19 -2.31 32.29
CA ALA A 101 -32.37 -1.21 33.26
C ALA A 101 -32.10 -1.62 34.72
N LYS A 102 -32.22 -2.91 35.06
CA LYS A 102 -31.98 -3.46 36.39
C LYS A 102 -30.68 -4.27 36.51
N PHE A 103 -29.76 -4.08 35.61
CA PHE A 103 -28.50 -4.85 35.54
C PHE A 103 -27.80 -4.98 36.89
N PHE A 104 -27.64 -3.89 37.62
CA PHE A 104 -26.96 -3.87 38.92
C PHE A 104 -27.73 -4.51 40.10
N SER A 105 -29.00 -4.91 39.87
CA SER A 105 -29.87 -5.38 40.94
C SER A 105 -30.30 -6.85 40.87
N HIS A 106 -30.15 -7.50 39.70
CA HIS A 106 -30.49 -8.92 39.53
C HIS A 106 -29.25 -9.84 39.46
N VAL A 107 -29.48 -11.16 39.53
CA VAL A 107 -28.44 -12.22 39.56
C VAL A 107 -28.35 -12.94 38.20
N GLY A 108 -28.22 -12.21 37.13
CA GLY A 108 -28.07 -12.75 35.78
C GLY A 108 -29.37 -12.84 34.97
N ILE A 109 -30.51 -12.97 35.63
CA ILE A 109 -31.85 -12.97 35.04
C ILE A 109 -32.70 -12.00 35.81
N ASP A 110 -33.52 -11.18 35.14
CA ASP A 110 -34.59 -10.38 35.76
C ASP A 110 -35.91 -11.15 35.69
N PRO A 111 -36.36 -11.76 36.80
CA PRO A 111 -37.63 -12.51 36.82
C PRO A 111 -38.85 -11.69 36.46
N LEU A 112 -38.86 -10.39 36.84
CA LEU A 112 -39.96 -9.49 36.54
C LEU A 112 -40.02 -9.15 35.04
N ALA A 113 -38.89 -8.98 34.40
CA ALA A 113 -38.80 -8.77 32.95
C ALA A 113 -39.30 -10.01 32.18
N VAL A 114 -38.98 -11.23 32.64
CA VAL A 114 -39.50 -12.48 32.07
C VAL A 114 -41.03 -12.54 32.14
N VAL A 115 -41.63 -12.21 33.29
CA VAL A 115 -43.11 -12.21 33.45
C VAL A 115 -43.73 -11.11 32.58
N ARG A 116 -43.13 -9.91 32.57
CA ARG A 116 -43.61 -8.78 31.75
C ARG A 116 -43.59 -9.13 30.26
N SER A 117 -42.46 -9.66 29.76
CA SER A 117 -42.33 -10.09 28.36
C SER A 117 -43.35 -11.17 27.99
N LEU A 118 -43.52 -12.17 28.85
CA LEU A 118 -44.52 -13.22 28.60
C LEU A 118 -45.95 -12.67 28.47
N ILE A 119 -46.33 -11.72 29.35
CA ILE A 119 -47.65 -11.06 29.26
C ILE A 119 -47.76 -10.22 27.97
N ALA A 120 -46.69 -9.52 27.59
CA ALA A 120 -46.64 -8.73 26.37
C ALA A 120 -46.78 -9.62 25.14
N ASP A 121 -46.02 -10.72 25.04
CA ASP A 121 -46.06 -11.67 23.94
C ASP A 121 -47.43 -12.35 23.79
N ILE A 122 -48.09 -12.68 24.91
CA ILE A 122 -49.44 -13.22 24.88
C ILE A 122 -50.44 -12.18 24.32
N ARG A 123 -50.26 -10.88 24.68
CA ARG A 123 -51.13 -9.81 24.17
C ARG A 123 -50.89 -9.49 22.70
N CYS A 124 -49.67 -9.55 22.25
CA CYS A 124 -49.30 -9.29 20.86
C CYS A 124 -49.62 -10.48 19.93
N GLY A 125 -49.66 -11.71 20.46
CA GLY A 125 -49.78 -12.93 19.68
C GLY A 125 -48.51 -13.37 18.98
N TYR A 126 -47.44 -12.69 19.23
CA TYR A 126 -46.09 -13.01 18.72
C TYR A 126 -45.01 -12.48 19.69
N PHE A 127 -43.73 -12.85 19.52
CA PHE A 127 -42.63 -12.37 20.38
C PHE A 127 -42.41 -10.88 20.16
N CYS A 128 -43.02 -10.02 20.94
CA CYS A 128 -42.96 -8.56 20.80
C CYS A 128 -42.05 -7.88 21.81
N GLU A 129 -41.76 -8.48 22.98
CA GLU A 129 -40.86 -7.92 23.99
C GLU A 129 -39.77 -8.94 24.40
N GLY A 130 -38.50 -8.48 24.45
CA GLY A 130 -37.35 -9.30 24.87
C GLY A 130 -37.09 -9.16 26.38
N PHE A 131 -36.59 -10.25 27.00
CA PHE A 131 -36.19 -10.28 28.43
C PHE A 131 -34.71 -10.63 28.62
N SER A 132 -33.88 -10.46 27.57
CA SER A 132 -32.44 -10.78 27.66
C SER A 132 -31.71 -9.74 28.48
N THR A 133 -30.99 -10.18 29.50
CA THR A 133 -30.11 -9.32 30.30
C THR A 133 -28.75 -9.19 29.59
N ILE A 134 -27.95 -8.19 30.02
CA ILE A 134 -26.56 -8.01 29.57
C ILE A 134 -25.77 -9.31 29.77
N THR A 135 -25.89 -9.94 30.96
CA THR A 135 -25.19 -11.19 31.29
C THR A 135 -25.62 -12.35 30.38
N MET A 136 -26.91 -12.46 30.02
CA MET A 136 -27.43 -13.47 29.09
C MET A 136 -26.89 -13.31 27.64
N GLN A 137 -26.44 -12.13 27.29
CA GLN A 137 -25.87 -11.88 25.94
C GLN A 137 -24.41 -12.33 25.80
N ILE A 138 -23.65 -12.43 26.91
CA ILE A 138 -22.23 -12.81 26.91
C ILE A 138 -22.02 -14.20 26.30
N PRO A 139 -22.70 -15.27 26.72
CA PRO A 139 -22.51 -16.61 26.11
C PRO A 139 -22.74 -16.63 24.61
N ARG A 140 -23.71 -15.86 24.11
CA ARG A 140 -24.01 -15.74 22.68
C ARG A 140 -22.92 -15.01 21.90
N ASN A 141 -22.33 -14.01 22.50
CA ASN A 141 -21.21 -13.27 21.88
C ASN A 141 -19.94 -14.12 21.87
N LEU A 142 -19.70 -14.86 22.94
CA LEU A 142 -18.56 -15.78 23.08
C LEU A 142 -18.66 -16.98 22.12
N ASP A 143 -19.85 -17.60 21.97
CA ASP A 143 -20.12 -18.71 21.05
C ASP A 143 -19.83 -18.31 19.57
N ARG A 144 -20.20 -17.08 19.20
CA ARG A 144 -19.88 -16.51 17.89
C ARG A 144 -18.38 -16.37 17.65
N TYR A 145 -17.62 -16.14 18.71
CA TYR A 145 -16.19 -15.92 18.67
C TYR A 145 -15.39 -17.24 18.60
N LEU A 146 -15.75 -18.23 19.40
CA LEU A 146 -14.99 -19.49 19.52
C LEU A 146 -15.18 -20.44 18.31
N GLY A 147 -16.20 -20.24 17.48
CA GLY A 147 -16.34 -20.82 16.13
C GLY A 147 -16.36 -22.33 15.99
N GLY A 148 -16.16 -23.09 17.05
CA GLY A 148 -15.94 -24.55 16.99
C GLY A 148 -16.86 -25.37 17.88
N GLU A 149 -17.08 -24.98 19.11
CA GLU A 149 -17.98 -25.67 20.05
C GLU A 149 -19.21 -24.82 20.29
N THR A 150 -20.34 -25.19 19.72
CA THR A 150 -21.59 -24.45 19.90
C THR A 150 -22.15 -24.70 21.29
N TRP A 151 -21.87 -23.80 22.23
CA TRP A 151 -22.46 -23.74 23.58
C TRP A 151 -23.97 -23.56 23.54
N LEU A 152 -24.44 -22.90 22.48
CA LEU A 152 -25.83 -22.55 22.28
C LEU A 152 -26.35 -23.11 20.94
N PRO A 153 -27.61 -23.61 20.88
CA PRO A 153 -28.23 -23.98 19.62
C PRO A 153 -28.28 -22.79 18.64
N LYS A 154 -27.90 -23.00 17.36
CA LYS A 154 -27.91 -21.94 16.31
C LYS A 154 -29.29 -21.34 16.08
N SER A 155 -30.38 -22.06 16.32
CA SER A 155 -31.76 -21.59 16.17
C SER A 155 -32.24 -20.77 17.37
N LYS A 156 -33.10 -19.78 17.13
CA LYS A 156 -33.76 -18.98 18.17
C LYS A 156 -34.85 -19.84 18.87
N THR A 157 -34.47 -20.74 19.78
CA THR A 157 -35.36 -21.66 20.48
C THR A 157 -35.45 -21.34 21.96
N LEU A 158 -36.51 -21.82 22.59
CA LEU A 158 -36.67 -21.73 24.06
C LEU A 158 -35.51 -22.43 24.80
N THR A 159 -35.04 -23.56 24.27
CA THR A 159 -33.88 -24.27 24.82
C THR A 159 -32.61 -23.40 24.85
N ARG A 160 -32.36 -22.61 23.80
CA ARG A 160 -31.26 -21.64 23.81
C ARG A 160 -31.43 -20.61 24.90
N LYS A 161 -32.62 -20.06 25.08
CA LYS A 161 -32.89 -19.07 26.12
C LYS A 161 -32.70 -19.60 27.53
N ILE A 162 -33.07 -20.86 27.77
CA ILE A 162 -32.85 -21.52 29.07
C ILE A 162 -31.32 -21.65 29.29
N ARG A 163 -30.57 -22.08 28.30
CA ARG A 163 -29.10 -22.19 28.41
C ARG A 163 -28.43 -20.83 28.64
N GLU A 164 -28.83 -19.78 27.89
CA GLU A 164 -28.35 -18.40 28.12
C GLU A 164 -28.60 -17.97 29.59
N GLY A 165 -29.74 -18.29 30.16
CA GLY A 165 -30.04 -17.99 31.56
C GLY A 165 -29.20 -18.79 32.54
N ILE A 166 -28.96 -20.09 32.32
CA ILE A 166 -28.08 -20.90 33.16
C ILE A 166 -26.64 -20.34 33.18
N TYR A 167 -26.10 -20.08 31.99
CA TYR A 167 -24.78 -19.48 31.87
C TYR A 167 -24.68 -18.10 32.50
N ALA A 168 -25.72 -17.27 32.39
CA ALA A 168 -25.76 -15.97 33.03
C ALA A 168 -25.65 -16.08 34.57
N ILE A 169 -26.35 -17.04 35.19
CA ILE A 169 -26.27 -17.29 36.62
C ILE A 169 -24.88 -17.80 37.02
N GLN A 170 -24.25 -18.65 36.22
CA GLN A 170 -22.86 -19.10 36.47
C GLN A 170 -21.88 -17.94 36.42
N ILE A 171 -21.97 -17.09 35.41
CA ILE A 171 -21.11 -15.90 35.27
C ILE A 171 -21.25 -14.99 36.48
N GLU A 172 -22.48 -14.68 36.92
CA GLU A 172 -22.75 -13.81 38.06
C GLU A 172 -22.26 -14.38 39.42
N ARG A 173 -22.01 -15.68 39.52
CA ARG A 173 -21.41 -16.29 40.70
C ARG A 173 -19.90 -16.06 40.80
N HIS A 174 -19.24 -15.82 39.70
CA HIS A 174 -17.77 -15.74 39.61
C HIS A 174 -17.24 -14.36 39.33
N TYR A 175 -18.04 -13.47 38.75
CA TYR A 175 -17.69 -12.11 38.34
C TYR A 175 -18.55 -11.06 38.98
N THR A 176 -17.97 -9.89 39.30
CA THR A 176 -18.76 -8.73 39.75
C THR A 176 -19.51 -8.09 38.58
N LYS A 177 -20.49 -7.21 38.90
CA LYS A 177 -21.23 -6.50 37.86
C LYS A 177 -20.37 -5.65 36.96
N GLU A 178 -19.34 -5.00 37.51
CA GLU A 178 -18.35 -4.22 36.78
C GLU A 178 -17.53 -5.12 35.84
N GLN A 179 -17.10 -6.28 36.32
CA GLN A 179 -16.37 -7.24 35.46
C GLN A 179 -17.25 -7.80 34.33
N ILE A 180 -18.52 -8.12 34.63
CA ILE A 180 -19.51 -8.57 33.65
C ILE A 180 -19.75 -7.50 32.59
N PHE A 181 -19.91 -6.24 33.01
CA PHE A 181 -20.07 -5.15 32.08
C PHE A 181 -18.84 -4.94 31.21
N ALA A 182 -17.63 -5.00 31.78
CA ALA A 182 -16.38 -4.91 31.02
C ALA A 182 -16.25 -6.04 29.98
N ILE A 183 -16.57 -7.30 30.35
CA ILE A 183 -16.62 -8.42 29.41
C ILE A 183 -17.58 -8.14 28.26
N TYR A 184 -18.79 -7.67 28.56
CA TYR A 184 -19.80 -7.30 27.57
C TYR A 184 -19.32 -6.15 26.67
N ALA A 185 -18.81 -5.09 27.28
CA ALA A 185 -18.32 -3.89 26.61
C ALA A 185 -17.20 -4.19 25.61
N ASN A 186 -16.39 -5.21 25.87
CA ASN A 186 -15.29 -5.62 25.01
C ASN A 186 -15.68 -6.64 23.93
N GLN A 187 -16.88 -7.25 24.02
CA GLN A 187 -17.29 -8.31 23.09
C GLN A 187 -18.37 -7.91 22.08
N ILE A 188 -19.11 -6.85 22.39
CA ILE A 188 -20.29 -6.50 21.60
C ILE A 188 -19.93 -6.02 20.19
N PHE A 189 -20.66 -6.53 19.19
CA PHE A 189 -20.47 -6.14 17.80
C PHE A 189 -21.15 -4.79 17.53
N MET A 190 -20.39 -3.85 16.93
CA MET A 190 -20.80 -2.46 16.71
C MET A 190 -20.91 -2.07 15.22
N GLY A 191 -20.86 -3.04 14.30
CA GLY A 191 -20.87 -2.80 12.85
C GLY A 191 -19.44 -2.70 12.28
N SER A 192 -19.27 -2.73 10.95
CA SER A 192 -17.98 -2.52 10.26
C SER A 192 -16.79 -3.31 10.80
N LYS A 193 -17.00 -4.58 11.21
CA LYS A 193 -15.97 -5.41 11.89
C LYS A 193 -15.48 -4.84 13.24
N VAL A 194 -16.14 -3.82 13.79
CA VAL A 194 -15.80 -3.19 15.06
C VAL A 194 -16.46 -3.96 16.20
N TYR A 195 -15.68 -4.32 17.20
CA TYR A 195 -16.11 -5.01 18.40
C TYR A 195 -15.62 -4.28 19.65
N GLY A 196 -16.55 -4.10 20.59
CA GLY A 196 -16.34 -3.36 21.83
C GLY A 196 -16.52 -1.86 21.70
N PHE A 197 -16.81 -1.22 22.85
CA PHE A 197 -17.14 0.20 22.89
C PHE A 197 -15.93 1.10 22.66
N GLN A 198 -14.73 0.70 23.11
CA GLN A 198 -13.51 1.47 22.88
C GLN A 198 -13.22 1.62 21.40
N SER A 199 -13.23 0.48 20.67
CA SER A 199 -13.01 0.51 19.23
C SER A 199 -14.11 1.24 18.48
N ALA A 200 -15.38 1.16 18.97
CA ALA A 200 -16.48 1.88 18.36
C ALA A 200 -16.38 3.40 18.57
N ALA A 201 -15.96 3.85 19.76
CA ALA A 201 -15.74 5.26 20.04
C ALA A 201 -14.62 5.85 19.16
N LYS A 202 -13.51 5.11 18.98
CA LYS A 202 -12.43 5.51 18.08
C LYS A 202 -12.87 5.53 16.63
N PHE A 203 -13.55 4.48 16.17
CA PHE A 203 -13.99 4.35 14.79
C PHE A 203 -14.99 5.42 14.37
N TYR A 204 -16.03 5.66 15.21
CA TYR A 204 -17.09 6.60 14.86
C TYR A 204 -16.78 8.04 15.26
N PHE A 205 -15.98 8.27 16.31
CA PHE A 205 -15.81 9.62 16.89
C PHE A 205 -14.35 10.06 17.04
N GLY A 206 -13.35 9.18 16.71
CA GLY A 206 -11.93 9.51 16.83
C GLY A 206 -11.43 9.70 18.27
N LYS A 207 -12.15 9.20 19.30
CA LYS A 207 -11.83 9.45 20.70
C LYS A 207 -11.93 8.19 21.57
N SER A 208 -11.35 8.26 22.77
CA SER A 208 -11.50 7.17 23.76
C SER A 208 -12.94 7.06 24.25
N ILE A 209 -13.32 5.84 24.68
CA ILE A 209 -14.63 5.60 25.33
C ILE A 209 -14.77 6.36 26.65
N SER A 210 -13.67 6.76 27.30
CA SER A 210 -13.66 7.63 28.48
C SER A 210 -14.16 9.05 28.18
N ASP A 211 -14.04 9.50 26.93
CA ASP A 211 -14.26 10.88 26.51
C ASP A 211 -15.57 11.09 25.74
N VAL A 212 -16.38 10.02 25.59
CA VAL A 212 -17.65 10.13 24.89
C VAL A 212 -18.68 10.95 25.71
N ASN A 213 -19.38 11.81 25.01
CA ASN A 213 -20.45 12.63 25.59
C ASN A 213 -21.81 11.91 25.54
N LEU A 214 -22.85 12.53 26.11
CA LEU A 214 -24.20 11.94 26.20
C LEU A 214 -24.82 11.58 24.83
N PRO A 215 -24.83 12.45 23.81
CA PRO A 215 -25.31 12.07 22.47
C PRO A 215 -24.55 10.90 21.84
N GLU A 216 -23.23 10.85 21.99
CA GLU A 216 -22.37 9.81 21.45
C GLU A 216 -22.59 8.46 22.15
N ALA A 217 -22.65 8.47 23.48
CA ALA A 217 -22.96 7.29 24.28
C ALA A 217 -24.35 6.71 23.94
N ALA A 218 -25.35 7.57 23.80
CA ALA A 218 -26.71 7.16 23.40
C ALA A 218 -26.72 6.58 21.98
N LEU A 219 -25.91 7.12 21.05
CA LEU A 219 -25.76 6.60 19.70
C LEU A 219 -25.15 5.19 19.73
N LEU A 220 -24.01 5.01 20.42
CA LEU A 220 -23.35 3.71 20.55
C LEU A 220 -24.27 2.67 21.17
N ALA A 221 -24.99 2.99 22.26
CA ALA A 221 -25.96 2.10 22.85
C ALA A 221 -27.12 1.77 21.88
N GLY A 222 -27.49 2.69 21.01
CA GLY A 222 -28.50 2.48 19.98
C GLY A 222 -28.09 1.50 18.87
N ILE A 223 -26.83 1.46 18.51
CA ILE A 223 -26.28 0.58 17.47
C ILE A 223 -26.37 -0.89 17.86
N ILE A 224 -26.25 -1.24 19.14
CA ILE A 224 -26.16 -2.61 19.67
C ILE A 224 -27.22 -3.55 19.10
N GLN A 225 -28.46 -3.11 18.99
CA GLN A 225 -29.59 -3.97 18.63
C GLN A 225 -29.57 -4.45 17.19
N THR A 226 -29.09 -3.59 16.26
CA THR A 226 -29.00 -3.92 14.83
C THR A 226 -27.82 -3.17 14.22
N PRO A 227 -26.59 -3.60 14.52
CA PRO A 227 -25.38 -2.83 14.23
C PRO A 227 -25.26 -2.36 12.78
N ASN A 228 -25.47 -3.26 11.81
CA ASN A 228 -25.34 -2.90 10.40
C ASN A 228 -26.44 -1.94 9.87
N SER A 229 -27.61 -1.89 10.52
CA SER A 229 -28.72 -1.04 10.09
C SER A 229 -28.67 0.36 10.70
N PHE A 230 -27.98 0.53 11.82
CA PHE A 230 -27.89 1.78 12.55
C PHE A 230 -26.47 2.38 12.53
N ARG A 231 -25.63 1.94 11.60
CA ARG A 231 -24.32 2.53 11.36
C ARG A 231 -24.45 4.00 10.98
N PRO A 232 -23.84 4.91 11.75
CA PRO A 232 -23.99 6.35 11.53
C PRO A 232 -23.28 6.85 10.27
N ASP A 233 -22.21 6.18 9.85
CA ASP A 233 -21.46 6.43 8.62
C ASP A 233 -22.27 6.09 7.35
N LEU A 234 -23.11 5.05 7.38
CA LEU A 234 -23.96 4.64 6.25
C LEU A 234 -25.41 5.16 6.33
N ASN A 235 -25.96 5.30 7.54
CA ASN A 235 -27.37 5.60 7.75
C ASN A 235 -27.55 6.68 8.84
N PRO A 236 -27.01 7.90 8.65
CA PRO A 236 -26.94 8.94 9.70
C PRO A 236 -28.31 9.29 10.28
N GLU A 237 -29.35 9.45 9.45
CA GLU A 237 -30.68 9.77 9.94
C GLU A 237 -31.30 8.65 10.79
N ARG A 238 -31.09 7.38 10.41
CA ARG A 238 -31.59 6.24 11.19
C ARG A 238 -30.86 6.14 12.52
N ALA A 239 -29.57 6.40 12.52
CA ALA A 239 -28.72 6.41 13.70
C ALA A 239 -29.17 7.50 14.68
N VAL A 240 -29.41 8.74 14.21
CA VAL A 240 -29.93 9.85 15.03
C VAL A 240 -31.33 9.54 15.61
N ARG A 241 -32.25 9.00 14.81
CA ARG A 241 -33.55 8.57 15.34
C ARG A 241 -33.40 7.51 16.43
N LYS A 242 -32.51 6.55 16.28
CA LYS A 242 -32.26 5.52 17.28
C LYS A 242 -31.59 6.09 18.53
N ARG A 243 -30.61 7.00 18.38
CA ARG A 243 -30.03 7.77 19.49
C ARG A 243 -31.10 8.42 20.35
N ASN A 244 -32.05 9.11 19.71
CA ASN A 244 -33.10 9.84 20.43
C ASN A 244 -34.07 8.89 21.18
N VAL A 245 -34.28 7.66 20.67
CA VAL A 245 -35.00 6.60 21.40
C VAL A 245 -34.24 6.18 22.67
N VAL A 246 -32.92 6.06 22.60
CA VAL A 246 -32.07 5.73 23.76
C VAL A 246 -32.13 6.87 24.80
N LEU A 247 -31.96 8.12 24.35
CA LEU A 247 -32.07 9.29 25.23
C LEU A 247 -33.41 9.32 25.97
N GLY A 248 -34.52 9.04 25.27
CA GLY A 248 -35.83 8.92 25.89
C GLY A 248 -35.94 7.81 26.95
N ARG A 249 -35.25 6.67 26.76
CA ARG A 249 -35.16 5.62 27.79
C ARG A 249 -34.30 6.05 28.97
N MET A 250 -33.15 6.72 28.72
CA MET A 250 -32.31 7.24 29.80
C MET A 250 -33.08 8.24 30.67
N LEU A 251 -33.91 9.08 30.08
CA LEU A 251 -34.81 9.99 30.80
C LEU A 251 -35.83 9.21 31.60
N ALA A 252 -36.52 8.22 31.02
CA ALA A 252 -37.54 7.42 31.67
C ALA A 252 -37.01 6.62 32.88
N GLU A 253 -35.75 6.17 32.80
CA GLU A 253 -35.08 5.45 33.90
C GLU A 253 -34.38 6.40 34.90
N GLY A 254 -34.44 7.73 34.69
CA GLY A 254 -33.88 8.74 35.57
C GLY A 254 -32.35 8.89 35.52
N PHE A 255 -31.70 8.43 34.46
CA PHE A 255 -30.27 8.60 34.27
C PHE A 255 -29.86 9.99 33.74
N ILE A 256 -30.81 10.71 33.15
CA ILE A 256 -30.64 12.10 32.69
C ILE A 256 -31.85 12.93 33.01
N SER A 257 -31.69 14.24 33.11
CA SER A 257 -32.74 15.22 33.32
C SER A 257 -33.48 15.59 32.00
N ASP A 258 -34.67 16.25 32.15
CA ASP A 258 -35.40 16.78 30.99
C ASP A 258 -34.55 17.78 30.16
N GLU A 259 -33.72 18.59 30.82
CA GLU A 259 -32.85 19.57 30.19
C GLU A 259 -31.75 18.88 29.37
N GLU A 260 -31.06 17.90 29.95
CA GLU A 260 -30.04 17.11 29.26
C GLU A 260 -30.65 16.35 28.07
N HIS A 261 -31.82 15.77 28.22
CA HIS A 261 -32.53 15.10 27.12
C HIS A 261 -32.83 16.07 25.99
N ALA A 262 -33.35 17.27 26.29
CA ALA A 262 -33.68 18.26 25.26
C ALA A 262 -32.45 18.70 24.47
N VAL A 263 -31.35 19.00 25.15
CA VAL A 263 -30.08 19.40 24.51
C VAL A 263 -29.48 18.25 23.68
N ALA A 264 -29.41 17.04 24.24
CA ALA A 264 -28.78 15.90 23.56
C ALA A 264 -29.56 15.44 22.32
N SER A 265 -30.92 15.58 22.35
CA SER A 265 -31.79 15.14 21.25
C SER A 265 -31.65 15.97 19.97
N ILE A 266 -31.24 17.24 20.08
CA ILE A 266 -31.02 18.15 18.96
C ILE A 266 -29.53 18.26 18.55
N ALA A 267 -28.62 17.64 19.31
CA ALA A 267 -27.20 17.69 19.04
C ALA A 267 -26.92 17.12 17.64
N PRO A 268 -26.06 17.78 16.83
CA PRO A 268 -25.66 17.28 15.52
C PRO A 268 -24.87 15.97 15.65
N LEU A 269 -24.93 15.13 14.62
CA LEU A 269 -24.07 13.97 14.49
C LEU A 269 -22.74 14.44 13.92
N VAL A 270 -21.67 14.27 14.68
CA VAL A 270 -20.29 14.55 14.24
C VAL A 270 -19.54 13.23 14.29
N LEU A 271 -19.09 12.77 13.14
CA LEU A 271 -18.24 11.57 13.01
C LEU A 271 -16.79 12.01 12.88
N ALA A 272 -15.87 11.12 13.21
CA ALA A 272 -14.47 11.28 12.86
C ALA A 272 -14.35 11.33 11.33
N ASP A 273 -13.46 12.17 10.84
CA ASP A 273 -13.02 12.03 9.46
C ASP A 273 -12.44 10.60 9.32
N GLU A 274 -12.79 9.87 8.26
CA GLU A 274 -12.11 8.63 7.96
C GLU A 274 -10.63 9.01 7.76
N ASP A 275 -9.81 8.75 8.78
CA ASP A 275 -8.37 8.69 8.58
C ASP A 275 -8.15 7.58 7.56
N ASN A 276 -7.92 7.98 6.30
CA ASN A 276 -7.46 7.14 5.22
C ASN A 276 -6.02 6.65 5.52
N ALA A 277 -5.86 5.94 6.62
CA ALA A 277 -4.68 5.11 6.87
C ALA A 277 -4.68 3.87 5.96
N ASP A 278 -5.82 3.61 5.29
CA ASP A 278 -5.94 2.53 4.32
C ASP A 278 -5.49 3.07 2.94
N GLY A 279 -4.32 2.63 2.46
CA GLY A 279 -3.89 2.84 1.08
C GLY A 279 -2.47 3.35 0.87
N ILE A 280 -1.74 3.81 1.89
CA ILE A 280 -0.32 4.16 1.73
C ILE A 280 0.52 2.88 1.85
N GLY A 281 1.28 2.57 0.79
CA GLY A 281 2.19 1.43 0.80
C GLY A 281 1.52 0.06 0.76
N ASP A 282 0.36 -0.09 0.12
CA ASP A 282 -0.37 -1.36 0.05
C ASP A 282 0.49 -2.52 -0.47
N TYR A 283 1.28 -2.29 -1.53
CA TYR A 283 2.20 -3.30 -2.04
C TYR A 283 3.30 -3.65 -1.04
N PHE A 284 3.80 -2.67 -0.29
CA PHE A 284 4.79 -2.86 0.74
C PHE A 284 4.21 -3.66 1.91
N THR A 285 3.03 -3.27 2.35
CA THR A 285 2.29 -3.90 3.45
C THR A 285 1.93 -5.34 3.13
N GLU A 286 1.51 -5.61 1.89
CA GLU A 286 1.15 -6.96 1.43
C GLU A 286 2.37 -7.90 1.38
N GLU A 287 3.54 -7.44 0.99
CA GLU A 287 4.76 -8.24 1.05
C GLU A 287 5.14 -8.61 2.50
N ILE A 288 4.99 -7.66 3.43
CA ILE A 288 5.18 -7.94 4.86
C ILE A 288 4.16 -8.96 5.34
N ARG A 289 2.88 -8.80 4.96
CA ARG A 289 1.81 -9.72 5.36
C ARG A 289 2.10 -11.15 4.92
N LYS A 290 2.50 -11.37 3.67
CA LYS A 290 2.86 -12.68 3.12
C LYS A 290 4.02 -13.30 3.88
N ARG A 291 5.05 -12.53 4.19
CA ARG A 291 6.20 -12.99 4.97
C ARG A 291 5.76 -13.41 6.38
N LEU A 292 5.07 -12.53 7.10
CA LEU A 292 4.69 -12.80 8.49
C LEU A 292 3.64 -13.93 8.61
N ILE A 293 2.77 -14.13 7.61
CA ILE A 293 1.90 -15.33 7.55
C ILE A 293 2.75 -16.60 7.54
N THR A 294 3.83 -16.60 6.79
CA THR A 294 4.72 -17.78 6.69
C THR A 294 5.41 -18.05 8.02
N GLU A 295 5.79 -17.02 8.78
CA GLU A 295 6.51 -17.15 10.04
C GLU A 295 5.60 -17.35 11.26
N TYR A 296 4.53 -16.58 11.37
CA TYR A 296 3.66 -16.53 12.57
C TYR A 296 2.28 -17.15 12.33
N GLY A 297 1.95 -17.54 11.10
CA GLY A 297 0.65 -18.07 10.72
C GLY A 297 -0.45 -17.01 10.69
N MET A 298 -1.61 -17.38 10.15
CA MET A 298 -2.79 -16.49 10.05
C MET A 298 -3.27 -16.01 11.43
N ASP A 299 -3.30 -16.92 12.42
CA ASP A 299 -3.75 -16.57 13.78
C ASP A 299 -2.77 -15.62 14.47
N GLY A 300 -1.47 -15.80 14.28
CA GLY A 300 -0.45 -14.90 14.82
C GLY A 300 -0.63 -13.46 14.31
N ILE A 301 -0.90 -13.30 13.02
CA ILE A 301 -1.06 -11.97 12.41
C ILE A 301 -2.41 -11.33 12.77
N TYR A 302 -3.50 -12.07 12.64
CA TYR A 302 -4.84 -11.48 12.73
C TYR A 302 -5.45 -11.49 14.13
N ARG A 303 -4.81 -12.22 15.08
CA ARG A 303 -5.27 -12.36 16.46
C ARG A 303 -4.16 -12.16 17.50
N GLY A 304 -2.91 -12.24 17.06
CA GLY A 304 -1.74 -12.21 17.94
C GLY A 304 -1.46 -10.83 18.54
N GLY A 305 -1.91 -9.76 17.91
CA GLY A 305 -1.63 -8.40 18.37
C GLY A 305 -0.17 -8.03 18.26
N LEU A 306 0.46 -8.37 17.13
CA LEU A 306 1.85 -8.02 16.87
C LEU A 306 2.01 -6.51 16.69
N ARG A 307 3.16 -5.98 17.10
CA ARG A 307 3.63 -4.67 16.67
C ARG A 307 4.82 -4.87 15.74
N VAL A 308 4.68 -4.40 14.50
CA VAL A 308 5.67 -4.55 13.44
C VAL A 308 6.24 -3.19 13.10
N ASN A 309 7.51 -2.97 13.41
CA ASN A 309 8.25 -1.79 12.99
C ASN A 309 8.89 -2.09 11.64
N THR A 310 8.57 -1.29 10.64
CA THR A 310 9.02 -1.49 9.26
C THR A 310 10.06 -0.46 8.85
N THR A 311 10.60 -0.64 7.66
CA THR A 311 11.56 0.29 7.05
C THR A 311 10.88 1.38 6.20
N LEU A 312 9.54 1.34 6.06
CA LEU A 312 8.77 2.26 5.23
C LEU A 312 8.97 3.71 5.69
N ASP A 313 9.31 4.58 4.76
CA ASP A 313 9.26 6.03 4.93
C ASP A 313 8.01 6.55 4.21
N ASN A 314 6.99 6.96 4.97
CA ASN A 314 5.71 7.40 4.41
C ASN A 314 5.85 8.54 3.41
N ARG A 315 6.79 9.46 3.63
CA ARG A 315 7.04 10.59 2.74
C ARG A 315 7.61 10.11 1.40
N VAL A 316 8.58 9.19 1.44
CA VAL A 316 9.20 8.64 0.22
C VAL A 316 8.21 7.74 -0.52
N GLN A 317 7.43 6.95 0.21
CA GLN A 317 6.39 6.08 -0.36
C GLN A 317 5.32 6.89 -1.10
N THR A 318 4.74 7.88 -0.43
CA THR A 318 3.73 8.76 -1.04
C THR A 318 4.27 9.48 -2.29
N ALA A 319 5.51 9.98 -2.20
CA ALA A 319 6.16 10.61 -3.35
C ALA A 319 6.37 9.62 -4.50
N ALA A 320 6.72 8.36 -4.21
CA ALA A 320 6.91 7.33 -5.22
C ALA A 320 5.58 6.95 -5.91
N GLU A 321 4.49 6.82 -5.16
CA GLU A 321 3.15 6.56 -5.69
C GLU A 321 2.67 7.69 -6.60
N VAL A 322 2.78 8.93 -6.15
CA VAL A 322 2.41 10.13 -6.91
C VAL A 322 3.27 10.27 -8.16
N ALA A 323 4.59 10.08 -8.04
CA ALA A 323 5.50 10.18 -9.18
C ALA A 323 5.22 9.10 -10.22
N LEU A 324 4.92 7.86 -9.77
CA LEU A 324 4.63 6.75 -10.66
C LEU A 324 3.32 6.98 -11.42
N ASP A 325 2.21 7.32 -10.75
CA ASP A 325 0.93 7.60 -11.43
C ASP A 325 1.04 8.76 -12.42
N LYS A 326 1.64 9.87 -11.98
CA LYS A 326 1.92 11.04 -12.85
C LYS A 326 2.74 10.65 -14.06
N GLY A 327 3.80 9.86 -13.87
CA GLY A 327 4.69 9.41 -14.94
C GLY A 327 4.01 8.45 -15.91
N ILE A 328 3.28 7.46 -15.40
CA ILE A 328 2.50 6.51 -16.20
C ILE A 328 1.49 7.28 -17.07
N ARG A 329 0.71 8.22 -16.50
CA ARG A 329 -0.25 9.03 -17.24
C ARG A 329 0.42 9.87 -18.32
N ALA A 330 1.58 10.46 -18.04
CA ALA A 330 2.31 11.25 -19.01
C ALA A 330 2.80 10.41 -20.21
N VAL A 331 3.33 9.21 -19.93
CA VAL A 331 3.82 8.27 -20.95
C VAL A 331 2.65 7.69 -21.75
N ASP A 332 1.56 7.34 -21.10
CA ASP A 332 0.36 6.80 -21.71
C ASP A 332 -0.32 7.82 -22.64
N LYS A 333 -0.41 9.09 -22.22
CA LYS A 333 -0.89 10.20 -23.08
C LYS A 333 0.00 10.42 -24.31
N ALA A 334 1.31 10.21 -24.21
CA ALA A 334 2.21 10.31 -25.35
C ALA A 334 1.97 9.22 -26.42
N ALA A 335 1.31 8.12 -26.07
CA ALA A 335 0.82 7.12 -27.02
C ALA A 335 -0.43 7.60 -27.79
N GLY A 336 -1.15 8.61 -27.29
CA GLY A 336 -2.32 9.22 -27.89
C GLY A 336 -3.65 8.86 -27.21
N TRP A 337 -4.69 9.56 -27.56
CA TRP A 337 -6.05 9.31 -27.08
C TRP A 337 -6.65 8.03 -27.66
N ARG A 338 -7.17 7.16 -26.80
CA ARG A 338 -7.74 5.85 -27.17
C ARG A 338 -9.27 5.85 -27.34
N GLY A 339 -9.95 6.93 -26.96
CA GLY A 339 -11.41 6.97 -26.89
C GLY A 339 -11.95 6.57 -25.51
N ALA A 340 -13.23 6.83 -25.32
CA ALA A 340 -13.95 6.31 -24.15
C ALA A 340 -14.15 4.79 -24.29
N THR A 341 -14.04 4.07 -23.19
CA THR A 341 -14.26 2.61 -23.16
C THR A 341 -15.72 2.24 -22.92
N THR A 342 -16.51 3.17 -22.38
CA THR A 342 -17.91 2.98 -22.00
C THR A 342 -18.74 4.13 -22.56
N ASN A 343 -19.87 3.82 -23.18
CA ASN A 343 -20.87 4.80 -23.54
C ASN A 343 -22.22 4.44 -22.91
N LEU A 344 -22.63 5.28 -21.95
CA LEU A 344 -23.81 5.06 -21.10
C LEU A 344 -25.13 5.05 -21.87
N LEU A 345 -25.23 5.80 -22.98
CA LEU A 345 -26.42 5.79 -23.85
C LEU A 345 -26.58 4.45 -24.56
N GLN A 346 -25.46 3.79 -24.93
CA GLN A 346 -25.51 2.46 -25.53
C GLN A 346 -25.93 1.41 -24.50
N GLU A 347 -25.68 1.66 -23.22
CA GLU A 347 -26.12 0.82 -22.10
C GLU A 347 -27.56 1.15 -21.63
N GLY A 348 -28.22 2.15 -22.25
CA GLY A 348 -29.59 2.56 -21.93
C GLY A 348 -29.73 3.38 -20.63
N ALA A 349 -28.64 3.99 -20.17
CA ALA A 349 -28.66 4.84 -18.96
C ALA A 349 -29.18 6.24 -19.29
N ASP A 350 -29.85 6.87 -18.32
CA ASP A 350 -30.23 8.27 -18.36
C ASP A 350 -29.04 9.13 -17.88
N LEU A 351 -28.49 9.96 -18.76
CA LEU A 351 -27.29 10.74 -18.48
C LEU A 351 -27.46 11.80 -17.37
N GLU A 352 -28.69 12.26 -17.11
CA GLU A 352 -28.94 13.26 -16.09
C GLU A 352 -29.01 12.66 -14.68
N THR A 353 -29.50 11.44 -14.57
CA THR A 353 -29.72 10.77 -13.27
C THR A 353 -28.69 9.70 -12.95
N TRP A 354 -27.88 9.27 -13.92
CA TRP A 354 -26.84 8.27 -13.70
C TRP A 354 -25.75 8.77 -12.73
N VAL A 355 -25.33 7.93 -11.80
CA VAL A 355 -24.35 8.27 -10.76
C VAL A 355 -23.21 7.24 -10.78
N HIS A 356 -21.98 7.73 -10.80
CA HIS A 356 -20.80 6.87 -10.65
C HIS A 356 -20.52 6.59 -9.16
N PRO A 357 -20.15 5.35 -8.76
CA PRO A 357 -19.86 5.03 -7.36
C PRO A 357 -18.79 5.92 -6.70
N ALA A 358 -17.75 6.32 -7.44
CA ALA A 358 -16.69 7.20 -6.96
C ALA A 358 -17.07 8.70 -6.90
N TRP A 359 -18.31 9.07 -7.21
CA TRP A 359 -18.73 10.49 -7.16
C TRP A 359 -19.09 10.98 -5.75
N PHE A 360 -18.97 10.15 -4.75
CA PHE A 360 -19.26 10.51 -3.36
C PHE A 360 -18.02 10.98 -2.59
N ASP A 361 -16.86 10.97 -3.21
CA ASP A 361 -15.62 11.43 -2.61
C ASP A 361 -15.51 12.97 -2.69
N ARG A 362 -14.76 13.55 -1.75
CA ARG A 362 -14.46 14.98 -1.76
C ARG A 362 -13.61 15.32 -2.98
N ILE A 363 -14.00 16.39 -3.72
CA ILE A 363 -13.26 16.86 -4.90
C ILE A 363 -12.38 18.06 -4.56
N GLU A 364 -11.13 18.00 -5.06
CA GLU A 364 -10.12 19.04 -4.88
C GLU A 364 -9.38 19.32 -6.21
N PRO A 365 -8.78 20.50 -6.38
CA PRO A 365 -7.91 20.76 -7.53
C PRO A 365 -6.81 19.70 -7.63
N GLY A 366 -6.66 19.14 -8.84
CA GLY A 366 -5.69 18.07 -9.10
C GLY A 366 -6.31 16.68 -9.15
N ASN A 367 -7.49 16.45 -8.55
CA ASN A 367 -8.19 15.17 -8.64
C ASN A 367 -8.59 14.82 -10.07
N ILE A 368 -8.61 13.53 -10.37
CA ILE A 368 -9.10 12.95 -11.62
C ILE A 368 -10.41 12.24 -11.32
N VAL A 369 -11.47 12.65 -12.02
CA VAL A 369 -12.82 12.11 -11.81
C VAL A 369 -13.39 11.56 -13.12
N LYS A 370 -14.27 10.56 -13.00
CA LYS A 370 -15.08 10.10 -14.13
C LYS A 370 -16.15 11.16 -14.42
N ALA A 371 -16.32 11.54 -15.68
CA ALA A 371 -17.31 12.49 -16.13
C ALA A 371 -18.11 11.94 -17.30
N VAL A 372 -19.39 12.23 -17.33
CA VAL A 372 -20.31 11.85 -18.41
C VAL A 372 -20.39 12.98 -19.42
N VAL A 373 -20.17 12.68 -20.68
CA VAL A 373 -20.34 13.63 -21.77
C VAL A 373 -21.84 13.79 -22.07
N LEU A 374 -22.37 15.00 -21.86
CA LEU A 374 -23.78 15.32 -22.09
C LEU A 374 -24.05 15.75 -23.54
N GLU A 375 -23.25 16.71 -24.02
CA GLU A 375 -23.38 17.33 -25.35
C GLU A 375 -22.01 17.58 -25.95
N VAL A 376 -21.90 17.51 -27.25
CA VAL A 376 -20.64 17.75 -27.97
C VAL A 376 -20.86 18.62 -29.20
N GLU A 377 -20.13 19.72 -29.24
CA GLU A 377 -19.99 20.61 -30.37
C GLU A 377 -18.55 20.59 -30.94
N PRO A 378 -18.25 21.16 -32.08
CA PRO A 378 -16.88 21.15 -32.64
C PRO A 378 -15.82 21.71 -31.70
N GLU A 379 -16.12 22.75 -30.93
CA GLU A 379 -15.19 23.51 -30.09
C GLU A 379 -15.55 23.44 -28.58
N ARG A 380 -16.59 22.70 -28.23
CA ARG A 380 -17.07 22.59 -26.85
C ARG A 380 -17.69 21.24 -26.58
N ALA A 381 -17.42 20.67 -25.41
CA ALA A 381 -18.17 19.52 -24.88
C ALA A 381 -18.60 19.80 -23.44
N ARG A 382 -19.89 19.60 -23.16
CA ARG A 382 -20.43 19.69 -21.80
C ARG A 382 -20.33 18.34 -21.14
N VAL A 383 -19.75 18.32 -19.95
CA VAL A 383 -19.55 17.10 -19.17
C VAL A 383 -20.11 17.27 -17.76
N ARG A 384 -20.63 16.19 -17.21
CA ARG A 384 -21.18 16.16 -15.85
C ARG A 384 -20.38 15.19 -14.99
N PHE A 385 -20.05 15.62 -13.78
CA PHE A 385 -19.51 14.79 -12.71
C PHE A 385 -20.15 15.24 -11.38
N MET A 386 -20.60 14.30 -10.58
CA MET A 386 -21.45 14.59 -9.41
C MET A 386 -22.68 15.44 -9.79
N ASP A 387 -22.88 16.53 -9.08
CA ASP A 387 -23.90 17.59 -9.33
C ASP A 387 -23.35 18.76 -10.16
N GLN A 388 -22.09 18.66 -10.62
CA GLN A 388 -21.40 19.72 -11.34
C GLN A 388 -21.46 19.49 -12.85
N VAL A 389 -21.64 20.58 -13.60
CA VAL A 389 -21.52 20.60 -15.06
C VAL A 389 -20.40 21.57 -15.43
N ALA A 390 -19.49 21.14 -16.28
CA ALA A 390 -18.39 21.95 -16.75
C ALA A 390 -18.16 21.73 -18.26
N GLU A 391 -17.31 22.55 -18.85
CA GLU A 391 -17.02 22.51 -20.29
C GLU A 391 -15.56 22.13 -20.53
N LEU A 392 -15.35 21.27 -21.54
CA LEU A 392 -14.06 21.03 -22.16
C LEU A 392 -13.96 21.87 -23.44
N THR A 393 -12.80 22.47 -23.65
CA THR A 393 -12.47 23.30 -24.82
C THR A 393 -11.27 22.72 -25.57
N PRO A 394 -10.91 23.21 -26.78
CA PRO A 394 -9.72 22.76 -27.50
C PRO A 394 -8.41 22.87 -26.70
N GLU A 395 -8.31 23.84 -25.79
CA GLU A 395 -7.14 24.00 -24.90
C GLU A 395 -7.01 22.87 -23.89
N ASP A 396 -8.12 22.27 -23.48
CA ASP A 396 -8.15 21.23 -22.44
C ASP A 396 -7.83 19.84 -23.01
N ILE A 397 -7.72 19.73 -24.33
CA ILE A 397 -7.43 18.50 -25.06
C ILE A 397 -6.12 18.54 -25.87
N GLU A 398 -5.28 19.57 -25.69
CA GLU A 398 -4.04 19.80 -26.47
C GLU A 398 -3.16 18.57 -26.63
N TRP A 399 -3.01 17.78 -25.56
CA TRP A 399 -2.16 16.58 -25.56
C TRP A 399 -2.63 15.51 -26.58
N THR A 400 -3.88 15.55 -27.02
CA THR A 400 -4.42 14.62 -28.02
C THR A 400 -3.96 14.97 -29.44
N ASN A 401 -3.33 16.13 -29.65
CA ASN A 401 -2.98 16.72 -30.94
C ASN A 401 -4.22 16.92 -31.84
N ARG A 402 -5.39 17.10 -31.23
CA ARG A 402 -6.65 17.40 -31.94
C ARG A 402 -7.25 18.69 -31.42
N THR A 403 -8.06 19.32 -32.24
CA THR A 403 -8.69 20.63 -31.94
C THR A 403 -10.21 20.57 -31.95
N ARG A 404 -10.81 19.43 -32.34
CA ARG A 404 -12.26 19.28 -32.48
C ARG A 404 -12.77 18.19 -31.56
N LEU A 405 -13.57 18.57 -30.55
CA LEU A 405 -14.06 17.67 -29.51
C LEU A 405 -14.99 16.58 -30.03
N HIS A 406 -15.88 16.89 -31.02
CA HIS A 406 -16.78 15.88 -31.62
C HIS A 406 -16.06 14.75 -32.38
N ARG A 407 -14.73 14.83 -32.55
CA ARG A 407 -13.90 13.73 -33.08
C ARG A 407 -13.17 12.92 -32.00
N LEU A 408 -13.33 13.29 -30.75
CA LEU A 408 -12.70 12.67 -29.62
C LEU A 408 -13.69 11.93 -28.71
N VAL A 409 -14.86 12.56 -28.50
CA VAL A 409 -15.88 12.08 -27.58
C VAL A 409 -17.27 12.22 -28.21
N GLU A 410 -18.19 11.37 -27.72
CA GLU A 410 -19.60 11.39 -28.15
C GLU A 410 -20.51 11.54 -26.91
N PRO A 411 -21.76 12.04 -27.07
CA PRO A 411 -22.70 12.06 -25.96
C PRO A 411 -22.88 10.65 -25.36
N GLY A 412 -22.88 10.57 -24.04
CA GLY A 412 -22.94 9.32 -23.29
C GLY A 412 -21.59 8.70 -22.94
N ASP A 413 -20.50 9.20 -23.52
CA ASP A 413 -19.17 8.70 -23.17
C ASP A 413 -18.84 8.98 -21.70
N LEU A 414 -18.29 7.94 -21.03
CA LEU A 414 -17.71 8.06 -19.70
C LEU A 414 -16.20 8.28 -19.86
N ILE A 415 -15.74 9.48 -19.53
CA ILE A 415 -14.34 9.90 -19.70
C ILE A 415 -13.70 10.25 -18.35
N GLU A 416 -12.37 10.29 -18.30
CA GLU A 416 -11.65 10.90 -17.17
C GLU A 416 -11.37 12.37 -17.44
N VAL A 417 -11.59 13.21 -16.43
CA VAL A 417 -11.21 14.62 -16.44
C VAL A 417 -10.42 14.96 -15.19
N LYS A 418 -9.37 15.75 -15.36
CA LYS A 418 -8.60 16.29 -14.23
C LYS A 418 -9.18 17.66 -13.87
N LEU A 419 -9.52 17.83 -12.60
CA LEU A 419 -9.97 19.11 -12.04
C LEU A 419 -8.76 20.04 -11.91
N LYS A 420 -8.68 21.10 -12.71
CA LYS A 420 -7.52 21.99 -12.72
C LYS A 420 -7.64 23.10 -11.68
N GLU A 421 -8.74 23.82 -11.71
CA GLU A 421 -9.02 24.93 -10.81
C GLU A 421 -10.53 25.18 -10.69
N LEU A 422 -10.98 25.60 -9.53
CA LEU A 422 -12.33 26.11 -9.32
C LEU A 422 -12.32 27.62 -9.60
N ARG A 423 -13.14 28.06 -10.56
CA ARG A 423 -13.27 29.47 -10.95
C ARG A 423 -14.11 30.26 -9.93
N GLU A 424 -14.00 31.57 -9.97
CA GLU A 424 -14.76 32.47 -9.11
C GLU A 424 -16.29 32.35 -9.28
N ASP A 425 -16.74 31.92 -10.46
CA ASP A 425 -18.15 31.68 -10.79
C ASP A 425 -18.69 30.34 -10.29
N GLY A 426 -17.85 29.55 -9.59
CA GLY A 426 -18.20 28.22 -9.08
C GLY A 426 -18.08 27.10 -10.12
N THR A 427 -17.61 27.37 -11.35
CA THR A 427 -17.38 26.34 -12.36
C THR A 427 -15.95 25.79 -12.31
N TRP A 428 -15.78 24.51 -12.66
CA TRP A 428 -14.48 23.89 -12.75
C TRP A 428 -13.85 24.07 -14.13
N ARG A 429 -12.57 24.42 -14.16
CA ARG A 429 -11.74 24.22 -15.33
C ARG A 429 -11.21 22.78 -15.33
N LEU A 430 -11.42 22.09 -16.44
CA LEU A 430 -11.07 20.67 -16.59
C LEU A 430 -9.92 20.51 -17.58
N LEU A 431 -9.26 19.35 -17.50
CA LEU A 431 -8.37 18.85 -18.56
C LEU A 431 -8.81 17.42 -18.88
N LEU A 432 -8.94 17.08 -20.15
CA LEU A 432 -9.20 15.70 -20.56
C LEU A 432 -8.08 14.80 -20.05
N ASP A 433 -8.46 13.67 -19.47
CA ASP A 433 -7.52 12.61 -19.04
C ASP A 433 -7.98 11.26 -19.58
N GLN A 434 -7.18 10.24 -19.46
CA GLN A 434 -7.55 8.87 -19.77
C GLN A 434 -6.96 7.91 -18.75
N GLU A 435 -7.68 6.83 -18.49
CA GLU A 435 -7.20 5.76 -17.62
C GLU A 435 -6.03 5.04 -18.31
N PRO A 436 -4.84 5.02 -17.69
CA PRO A 436 -3.69 4.38 -18.30
C PRO A 436 -3.82 2.87 -18.41
N THR A 437 -3.41 2.30 -19.52
CA THR A 437 -3.20 0.85 -19.67
C THR A 437 -1.77 0.42 -19.32
N LEU A 438 -0.87 1.39 -19.30
CA LEU A 438 0.52 1.19 -18.91
C LEU A 438 0.65 0.92 -17.42
N GLN A 439 1.59 0.07 -17.04
CA GLN A 439 1.94 -0.24 -15.66
C GLN A 439 3.39 0.18 -15.36
N GLY A 440 3.73 0.16 -14.08
CA GLY A 440 5.10 0.44 -13.65
C GLY A 440 5.35 0.00 -12.22
N SER A 441 6.59 0.11 -11.81
CA SER A 441 6.98 -0.13 -10.43
C SER A 441 8.16 0.75 -10.02
N VAL A 442 8.22 1.04 -8.71
CA VAL A 442 9.29 1.79 -8.07
C VAL A 442 9.77 1.01 -6.84
N LEU A 443 11.09 0.97 -6.66
CA LEU A 443 11.71 0.44 -5.46
C LEU A 443 12.82 1.40 -5.00
N VAL A 444 12.84 1.72 -3.70
CA VAL A 444 13.84 2.57 -3.07
C VAL A 444 14.52 1.80 -1.94
N VAL A 445 15.84 1.71 -1.98
CA VAL A 445 16.64 0.98 -1.00
C VAL A 445 17.73 1.90 -0.44
N GLU A 446 17.88 1.97 0.86
CA GLU A 446 18.99 2.62 1.54
C GLU A 446 20.26 1.76 1.41
N ASN A 447 21.32 2.32 0.82
CA ASN A 447 22.50 1.57 0.38
C ASN A 447 23.24 0.84 1.50
N HIS A 448 23.34 1.45 2.68
CA HIS A 448 24.17 0.96 3.79
C HIS A 448 23.46 -0.07 4.66
N THR A 449 22.15 0.10 4.88
CA THR A 449 21.36 -0.75 5.76
C THR A 449 20.65 -1.87 5.01
N GLY A 450 20.28 -1.63 3.74
CA GLY A 450 19.38 -2.48 2.99
C GLY A 450 17.90 -2.23 3.31
N GLU A 451 17.57 -1.20 4.06
CA GLU A 451 16.19 -0.82 4.35
C GLU A 451 15.47 -0.42 3.06
N VAL A 452 14.34 -1.07 2.78
CA VAL A 452 13.44 -0.66 1.69
C VAL A 452 12.58 0.48 2.21
N THR A 453 12.81 1.69 1.74
CA THR A 453 12.10 2.88 2.23
C THR A 453 10.81 3.16 1.45
N ALA A 454 10.70 2.64 0.22
CA ALA A 454 9.47 2.68 -0.56
C ALA A 454 9.40 1.53 -1.57
N MET A 455 8.20 1.02 -1.80
CA MET A 455 7.91 0.00 -2.82
C MET A 455 6.52 0.21 -3.42
N VAL A 456 6.47 0.41 -4.72
CA VAL A 456 5.24 0.56 -5.49
C VAL A 456 5.23 -0.49 -6.60
N GLY A 457 4.27 -1.40 -6.56
CA GLY A 457 4.18 -2.54 -7.47
C GLY A 457 3.26 -2.36 -8.67
N GLY A 458 2.59 -1.21 -8.77
CA GLY A 458 1.64 -0.90 -9.82
C GLY A 458 1.01 0.47 -9.63
N ARG A 459 0.11 0.87 -10.51
CA ARG A 459 -0.56 2.17 -10.43
C ARG A 459 -1.47 2.29 -9.20
N THR A 460 -2.32 1.29 -8.99
CA THR A 460 -3.19 1.17 -7.81
C THR A 460 -3.30 -0.29 -7.40
N PHE A 461 -3.27 -0.54 -6.10
CA PHE A 461 -3.38 -1.89 -5.54
C PHE A 461 -4.76 -2.51 -5.78
N ASP A 462 -5.82 -1.71 -5.67
CA ASP A 462 -7.21 -2.15 -5.88
C ASP A 462 -7.46 -2.68 -7.30
N GLN A 463 -6.77 -2.14 -8.30
CA GLN A 463 -6.89 -2.63 -9.67
C GLN A 463 -6.05 -3.88 -9.92
N SER A 464 -4.94 -4.04 -9.23
CA SER A 464 -4.05 -5.19 -9.39
C SER A 464 -3.17 -5.36 -8.15
N GLU A 465 -3.41 -6.42 -7.39
CA GLU A 465 -2.56 -6.83 -6.26
C GLU A 465 -1.21 -7.42 -6.70
N PHE A 466 -0.98 -7.58 -8.01
CA PHE A 466 0.25 -8.12 -8.57
C PHE A 466 1.40 -7.12 -8.39
N ASN A 467 2.33 -7.44 -7.48
CA ASN A 467 3.47 -6.60 -7.16
C ASN A 467 4.58 -6.72 -8.20
N ARG A 468 4.66 -5.77 -9.14
CA ARG A 468 5.63 -5.79 -10.22
C ARG A 468 7.06 -5.50 -9.77
N ALA A 469 7.26 -4.98 -8.57
CA ALA A 469 8.59 -4.77 -8.01
C ALA A 469 9.26 -6.11 -7.63
N THR A 470 8.48 -7.09 -7.16
CA THR A 470 8.97 -8.37 -6.64
C THR A 470 8.62 -9.57 -7.50
N GLN A 471 7.44 -9.56 -8.16
CA GLN A 471 6.89 -10.73 -8.84
C GLN A 471 7.07 -10.68 -10.37
N ALA A 472 7.14 -9.48 -10.97
CA ALA A 472 7.36 -9.38 -12.41
C ALA A 472 8.84 -9.49 -12.74
N VAL A 473 9.17 -10.38 -13.66
CA VAL A 473 10.48 -10.44 -14.32
C VAL A 473 10.36 -9.91 -15.73
N ARG A 474 11.28 -9.05 -16.14
CA ARG A 474 11.24 -8.35 -17.44
C ARG A 474 12.64 -8.20 -18.03
N PRO A 475 12.76 -8.18 -19.36
CA PRO A 475 14.04 -7.91 -20.04
C PRO A 475 14.61 -6.57 -19.56
N THR A 476 15.86 -6.60 -19.11
CA THR A 476 16.50 -5.44 -18.47
C THR A 476 17.01 -4.42 -19.47
N GLY A 477 17.30 -4.85 -20.69
CA GLY A 477 17.97 -3.99 -21.66
C GLY A 477 19.30 -3.44 -21.12
N SER A 478 19.62 -2.23 -21.48
CA SER A 478 20.93 -1.62 -21.17
C SER A 478 21.22 -1.38 -19.68
N ILE A 479 20.27 -1.60 -18.74
CA ILE A 479 20.62 -1.56 -17.32
C ILE A 479 21.46 -2.78 -16.89
N PHE A 480 21.59 -3.80 -17.72
CA PHE A 480 22.48 -4.93 -17.47
C PHE A 480 23.96 -4.61 -17.79
N LYS A 481 24.25 -3.64 -18.65
CA LYS A 481 25.62 -3.29 -19.07
C LYS A 481 26.60 -3.09 -17.92
N PRO A 482 26.27 -2.40 -16.80
CA PRO A 482 27.20 -2.21 -15.70
C PRO A 482 27.81 -3.51 -15.15
N PHE A 483 27.12 -4.65 -15.25
CA PHE A 483 27.66 -5.95 -14.82
C PHE A 483 28.74 -6.48 -15.80
N VAL A 484 28.57 -6.24 -17.10
CA VAL A 484 29.60 -6.53 -18.11
C VAL A 484 30.87 -5.69 -17.84
N TYR A 485 30.67 -4.40 -17.56
CA TYR A 485 31.77 -3.46 -17.31
C TYR A 485 32.44 -3.73 -15.96
N SER A 486 31.67 -4.16 -14.93
CA SER A 486 32.25 -4.62 -13.67
C SER A 486 33.12 -5.86 -13.86
N ALA A 487 32.67 -6.82 -14.68
CA ALA A 487 33.47 -7.99 -15.02
C ALA A 487 34.76 -7.61 -15.73
N ALA A 488 34.79 -6.55 -16.54
CA ALA A 488 35.96 -6.01 -17.18
C ALA A 488 36.93 -5.36 -16.18
N VAL A 489 36.43 -4.49 -15.33
CA VAL A 489 37.23 -3.82 -14.28
C VAL A 489 37.87 -4.82 -13.32
N GLN A 490 37.13 -5.86 -12.89
CA GLN A 490 37.67 -6.96 -12.08
C GLN A 490 38.84 -7.70 -12.74
N ARG A 491 38.96 -7.62 -14.07
CA ARG A 491 40.05 -8.25 -14.87
C ARG A 491 41.15 -7.27 -15.31
N GLY A 492 41.14 -6.08 -14.69
CA GLY A 492 42.15 -5.07 -14.94
C GLY A 492 41.98 -4.29 -16.26
N ILE A 493 40.82 -4.45 -16.95
CA ILE A 493 40.51 -3.60 -18.11
C ILE A 493 40.20 -2.19 -17.62
N THR A 494 40.90 -1.20 -18.12
CA THR A 494 40.83 0.18 -17.63
C THR A 494 39.68 0.96 -18.29
N PRO A 495 39.19 2.03 -17.66
CA PRO A 495 38.20 2.92 -18.27
C PRO A 495 38.60 3.52 -19.61
N SER A 496 39.90 3.56 -19.89
CA SER A 496 40.50 4.09 -21.14
C SER A 496 40.64 3.05 -22.26
N GLU A 497 40.33 1.78 -22.01
CA GLU A 497 40.33 0.75 -23.05
C GLU A 497 39.54 1.20 -24.27
N LEU A 498 40.13 1.06 -25.48
CA LEU A 498 39.54 1.57 -26.72
C LEU A 498 38.73 0.51 -27.46
N PHE A 499 37.62 0.96 -27.99
CA PHE A 499 36.72 0.23 -28.88
C PHE A 499 36.39 1.06 -30.11
N VAL A 500 35.96 0.39 -31.17
CA VAL A 500 35.49 1.07 -32.38
C VAL A 500 33.97 0.83 -32.49
N ASP A 501 33.20 1.88 -32.31
CA ASP A 501 31.75 1.83 -32.45
C ASP A 501 31.37 1.99 -33.92
N GLN A 502 31.21 0.89 -34.62
CA GLN A 502 30.84 0.77 -36.04
C GLN A 502 29.93 -0.45 -36.24
N PRO A 503 29.25 -0.59 -37.40
CA PRO A 503 28.58 -1.84 -37.75
C PRO A 503 29.55 -3.03 -37.71
N GLU A 504 29.22 -4.03 -36.88
CA GLU A 504 30.10 -5.21 -36.66
C GLU A 504 29.23 -6.47 -36.56
N THR A 505 29.76 -7.58 -37.12
CA THR A 505 29.10 -8.88 -37.02
C THR A 505 29.96 -9.83 -36.17
N PHE A 506 29.38 -10.30 -35.11
CA PHE A 506 29.98 -11.27 -34.20
C PHE A 506 29.48 -12.67 -34.50
N TYR A 507 30.21 -13.68 -34.07
CA TYR A 507 29.84 -15.07 -34.29
C TYR A 507 29.86 -15.81 -32.95
N ASP A 508 28.78 -16.56 -32.65
CA ASP A 508 28.75 -17.43 -31.49
C ASP A 508 29.61 -18.71 -31.68
N ALA A 509 29.65 -19.58 -30.67
CA ALA A 509 30.38 -20.84 -30.73
C ALA A 509 29.87 -21.79 -31.84
N SER A 510 28.64 -21.64 -32.28
CA SER A 510 27.99 -22.37 -33.37
C SER A 510 28.15 -21.69 -34.73
N ARG A 511 28.92 -20.58 -34.75
CA ARG A 511 29.14 -19.72 -35.95
C ARG A 511 27.87 -19.05 -36.46
N GLN A 512 26.85 -18.85 -35.61
CA GLN A 512 25.70 -18.04 -35.98
C GLN A 512 26.08 -16.56 -35.89
N PRO A 513 25.74 -15.78 -36.93
CA PRO A 513 26.04 -14.35 -36.95
C PRO A 513 25.10 -13.58 -36.02
N TYR A 514 25.66 -12.59 -35.33
CA TYR A 514 24.93 -11.62 -34.52
C TYR A 514 25.49 -10.23 -34.82
N SER A 515 24.62 -9.32 -35.29
CA SER A 515 24.97 -7.94 -35.62
C SER A 515 24.17 -6.98 -34.74
N PRO A 516 24.71 -6.57 -33.57
CA PRO A 516 24.05 -5.61 -32.73
C PRO A 516 23.99 -4.23 -33.37
N GLU A 517 22.84 -3.61 -33.36
CA GLU A 517 22.70 -2.21 -33.78
C GLU A 517 22.69 -1.30 -32.56
N ASN A 518 23.22 -0.08 -32.70
CA ASN A 518 23.00 0.95 -31.70
C ASN A 518 21.57 1.47 -31.78
N PHE A 519 21.01 1.94 -30.64
CA PHE A 519 19.60 2.31 -30.51
C PHE A 519 19.07 3.25 -31.60
N ASN A 520 19.88 4.19 -32.11
CA ASN A 520 19.54 5.16 -33.16
C ASN A 520 20.24 4.89 -34.50
N ASN A 521 20.85 3.71 -34.67
CA ASN A 521 21.66 3.36 -35.81
C ASN A 521 22.83 4.34 -36.11
N GLU A 522 23.22 5.11 -35.08
CA GLU A 522 24.39 6.00 -35.17
C GLU A 522 25.61 5.34 -34.57
N TYR A 523 26.76 5.62 -35.12
CA TYR A 523 28.03 5.09 -34.68
C TYR A 523 29.02 6.25 -34.49
N ILE A 524 29.80 6.21 -33.40
CA ILE A 524 30.68 7.31 -32.97
C ILE A 524 32.16 7.08 -33.28
N GLY A 525 32.56 5.95 -33.87
CA GLY A 525 33.92 5.61 -34.15
C GLY A 525 34.71 5.19 -32.89
N ILE A 526 35.95 5.66 -32.78
CA ILE A 526 36.78 5.37 -31.62
C ILE A 526 36.14 5.91 -30.35
N THR A 527 36.04 5.06 -29.31
CA THR A 527 35.47 5.40 -28.03
C THR A 527 36.17 4.62 -26.92
N SER A 528 36.31 5.25 -25.75
CA SER A 528 36.80 4.56 -24.57
C SER A 528 35.72 3.69 -23.92
N MET A 529 36.13 2.70 -23.13
CA MET A 529 35.23 1.86 -22.32
C MET A 529 34.28 2.73 -21.48
N ALA A 530 34.77 3.73 -20.78
CA ALA A 530 33.97 4.63 -19.97
C ALA A 530 32.92 5.40 -20.79
N GLU A 531 33.29 5.91 -21.96
CA GLU A 531 32.36 6.65 -22.84
C GLU A 531 31.32 5.72 -23.46
N ALA A 532 31.72 4.52 -23.85
CA ALA A 532 30.80 3.52 -24.38
C ALA A 532 29.67 3.18 -23.39
N LEU A 533 29.95 3.04 -22.08
CA LEU A 533 28.93 2.85 -21.06
C LEU A 533 28.11 4.13 -20.82
N THR A 534 28.77 5.28 -20.75
CA THR A 534 28.14 6.61 -20.55
C THR A 534 27.10 6.90 -21.64
N LYS A 535 27.43 6.60 -22.92
CA LYS A 535 26.53 6.76 -24.07
C LYS A 535 25.69 5.50 -24.36
N SER A 536 25.85 4.43 -23.55
CA SER A 536 25.07 3.19 -23.69
C SER A 536 25.23 2.50 -25.04
N ARG A 537 26.44 2.50 -25.64
CA ARG A 537 26.73 1.90 -26.97
C ARG A 537 26.60 0.38 -26.91
N ASN A 538 25.97 -0.24 -27.93
CA ASN A 538 25.74 -1.68 -27.97
C ASN A 538 26.95 -2.43 -28.50
N VAL A 539 27.49 -2.00 -29.64
CA VAL A 539 28.60 -2.67 -30.30
C VAL A 539 29.85 -2.76 -29.41
N PRO A 540 30.33 -1.66 -28.79
CA PRO A 540 31.45 -1.73 -27.85
C PRO A 540 31.16 -2.61 -26.62
N THR A 541 29.90 -2.69 -26.15
CA THR A 541 29.53 -3.57 -25.03
C THR A 541 29.70 -5.05 -25.43
N VAL A 542 29.28 -5.44 -26.65
CA VAL A 542 29.43 -6.82 -27.13
C VAL A 542 30.91 -7.14 -27.34
N MET A 543 31.73 -6.20 -27.88
CA MET A 543 33.18 -6.36 -27.96
C MET A 543 33.81 -6.58 -26.59
N LEU A 544 33.45 -5.74 -25.60
CA LEU A 544 33.96 -5.86 -24.23
C LEU A 544 33.57 -7.21 -23.61
N GLN A 545 32.30 -7.61 -23.77
CA GLN A 545 31.82 -8.91 -23.32
C GLN A 545 32.62 -10.09 -23.91
N GLN A 546 32.93 -10.05 -25.19
CA GLN A 546 33.78 -11.08 -25.81
C GLN A 546 35.22 -11.07 -25.25
N LYS A 547 35.81 -9.88 -25.06
CA LYS A 547 37.12 -9.72 -24.45
C LYS A 547 37.18 -10.28 -23.03
N VAL A 548 36.15 -10.03 -22.25
CA VAL A 548 35.98 -10.52 -20.86
C VAL A 548 35.66 -12.02 -20.83
N GLY A 549 34.88 -12.50 -21.77
CA GLY A 549 34.32 -13.85 -21.83
C GLY A 549 32.96 -13.97 -21.17
N LEU A 550 32.00 -14.60 -21.83
CA LEU A 550 30.60 -14.72 -21.41
C LEU A 550 30.43 -15.35 -20.02
N THR A 551 31.19 -16.43 -19.73
CA THR A 551 31.17 -17.10 -18.42
C THR A 551 31.52 -16.11 -17.30
N ASN A 552 32.55 -15.32 -17.51
CA ASN A 552 32.99 -14.33 -16.53
C ASN A 552 31.93 -13.23 -16.26
N VAL A 553 31.22 -12.82 -17.32
CA VAL A 553 30.10 -11.88 -17.17
C VAL A 553 28.96 -12.49 -16.37
N ILE A 554 28.62 -13.77 -16.64
CA ILE A 554 27.59 -14.52 -15.90
C ILE A 554 27.99 -14.67 -14.44
N ASP A 555 29.22 -15.06 -14.14
CA ASP A 555 29.71 -15.22 -12.78
C ASP A 555 29.68 -13.89 -12.00
N THR A 556 30.07 -12.80 -12.68
CA THR A 556 29.95 -11.46 -12.10
C THR A 556 28.49 -11.11 -11.83
N ALA A 557 27.57 -11.31 -12.77
CA ALA A 557 26.15 -11.04 -12.56
C ALA A 557 25.57 -11.85 -11.37
N ARG A 558 25.94 -13.13 -11.27
CA ARG A 558 25.56 -13.97 -10.10
C ARG A 558 26.19 -13.47 -8.80
N SER A 559 27.43 -12.97 -8.84
CA SER A 559 28.04 -12.38 -7.65
C SER A 559 27.31 -11.14 -7.15
N PHE A 560 26.65 -10.39 -8.02
CA PHE A 560 25.76 -9.28 -7.68
C PHE A 560 24.38 -9.75 -7.18
N GLY A 561 24.14 -11.07 -7.09
CA GLY A 561 22.92 -11.65 -6.58
C GLY A 561 21.81 -11.80 -7.62
N LEU A 562 22.08 -11.63 -8.90
CA LEU A 562 21.10 -11.88 -9.95
C LEU A 562 20.90 -13.40 -10.13
N THR A 563 19.63 -13.82 -10.22
CA THR A 563 19.25 -15.26 -10.23
C THR A 563 18.67 -15.72 -11.56
N ALA A 564 18.62 -14.85 -12.57
CA ALA A 564 18.10 -15.18 -13.89
C ALA A 564 18.81 -16.41 -14.52
N ASP A 565 18.11 -17.10 -15.39
CA ASP A 565 18.70 -18.19 -16.20
C ASP A 565 19.62 -17.61 -17.29
N PHE A 566 20.86 -17.38 -16.88
CA PHE A 566 21.88 -16.81 -17.78
C PHE A 566 22.35 -17.83 -18.80
N GLN A 567 22.07 -17.55 -20.06
CA GLN A 567 22.56 -18.31 -21.19
C GLN A 567 23.73 -17.55 -21.87
N PRO A 568 24.78 -18.23 -22.36
CA PRO A 568 25.94 -17.58 -22.91
C PRO A 568 25.74 -17.05 -24.35
N TYR A 569 24.66 -16.27 -24.54
CA TYR A 569 24.38 -15.62 -25.81
C TYR A 569 25.20 -14.34 -26.01
N LEU A 570 25.51 -13.98 -27.26
CA LEU A 570 26.20 -12.75 -27.60
C LEU A 570 25.38 -11.49 -27.19
N SER A 571 24.06 -11.59 -27.12
CA SER A 571 23.15 -10.53 -26.68
C SER A 571 23.05 -10.40 -25.15
N LEU A 572 23.72 -11.27 -24.39
CA LEU A 572 23.70 -11.28 -22.92
C LEU A 572 23.95 -9.87 -22.33
N GLY A 573 25.04 -9.23 -22.77
CA GLY A 573 25.43 -7.90 -22.28
C GLY A 573 24.47 -6.78 -22.62
N LEU A 574 23.52 -7.03 -23.52
CA LEU A 574 22.47 -6.07 -23.87
C LEU A 574 21.18 -6.25 -23.03
N GLY A 575 21.16 -7.23 -22.10
CA GLY A 575 20.10 -7.38 -21.11
C GLY A 575 18.85 -8.06 -21.62
N VAL A 576 19.01 -9.16 -22.37
CA VAL A 576 17.89 -9.98 -22.86
C VAL A 576 17.24 -10.85 -21.80
N MET A 577 17.84 -10.96 -20.59
CA MET A 577 17.34 -11.78 -19.51
C MET A 577 16.24 -11.05 -18.75
N ASP A 578 15.26 -11.83 -18.29
CA ASP A 578 14.17 -11.38 -17.44
C ASP A 578 14.62 -11.34 -15.97
N ILE A 579 14.61 -10.15 -15.38
CA ILE A 579 15.04 -9.92 -14.00
C ILE A 579 14.02 -9.00 -13.31
N SER A 580 13.78 -9.19 -12.01
CA SER A 580 12.86 -8.35 -11.25
C SER A 580 13.48 -6.98 -10.89
N VAL A 581 12.61 -6.00 -10.61
CA VAL A 581 13.06 -4.69 -10.12
C VAL A 581 13.81 -4.85 -8.79
N TRP A 582 13.33 -5.73 -7.92
CA TRP A 582 13.98 -6.07 -6.65
C TRP A 582 15.43 -6.49 -6.82
N GLU A 583 15.68 -7.46 -7.71
CA GLU A 583 17.04 -7.97 -7.92
C GLU A 583 17.97 -6.92 -8.52
N ILE A 584 17.48 -6.16 -9.50
CA ILE A 584 18.29 -5.12 -10.16
C ILE A 584 18.62 -3.98 -9.19
N VAL A 585 17.67 -3.48 -8.42
CA VAL A 585 17.91 -2.41 -7.45
C VAL A 585 18.91 -2.87 -6.39
N ARG A 586 18.69 -4.08 -5.84
CA ARG A 586 19.62 -4.71 -4.90
C ARG A 586 21.04 -4.77 -5.46
N ALA A 587 21.19 -5.23 -6.70
CA ALA A 587 22.50 -5.33 -7.34
C ALA A 587 23.18 -3.96 -7.55
N TYR A 588 22.39 -2.92 -7.84
CA TYR A 588 22.94 -1.58 -8.04
C TYR A 588 23.41 -0.91 -6.75
N THR A 589 22.92 -1.32 -5.57
CA THR A 589 23.42 -0.79 -4.27
C THR A 589 24.92 -1.03 -4.10
N VAL A 590 25.49 -2.03 -4.76
CA VAL A 590 26.92 -2.37 -4.69
C VAL A 590 27.82 -1.19 -5.11
N PHE A 591 27.39 -0.40 -6.11
CA PHE A 591 28.21 0.68 -6.66
C PHE A 591 28.41 1.83 -5.65
N PRO A 592 27.37 2.43 -5.06
CA PRO A 592 27.57 3.47 -4.05
C PRO A 592 28.05 2.93 -2.71
N ASN A 593 27.84 1.64 -2.41
CA ASN A 593 28.16 1.00 -1.13
C ASN A 593 29.55 0.32 -1.12
N GLN A 594 30.53 0.91 -1.81
CA GLN A 594 31.93 0.46 -1.81
C GLN A 594 32.14 -1.03 -2.15
N GLY A 595 31.31 -1.57 -3.03
CA GLY A 595 31.39 -2.95 -3.48
C GLY A 595 30.69 -3.97 -2.58
N VAL A 596 29.95 -3.52 -1.58
CA VAL A 596 29.21 -4.37 -0.64
C VAL A 596 27.74 -4.46 -1.04
N LEU A 597 27.26 -5.67 -1.28
CA LEU A 597 25.86 -6.00 -1.43
C LEU A 597 25.25 -6.19 -0.06
N VAL A 598 24.16 -5.49 0.22
CA VAL A 598 23.34 -5.68 1.42
C VAL A 598 21.98 -6.23 0.99
N GLU A 599 21.48 -7.26 1.69
CA GLU A 599 20.18 -7.83 1.38
C GLU A 599 19.07 -6.86 1.82
N PRO A 600 18.16 -6.46 0.91
CA PRO A 600 17.05 -5.58 1.25
C PRO A 600 16.05 -6.25 2.18
N HIS A 601 15.50 -5.48 3.11
CA HIS A 601 14.49 -5.93 4.06
C HIS A 601 13.40 -4.87 4.28
N LEU A 602 12.21 -5.33 4.68
CA LEU A 602 11.01 -4.52 4.87
C LEU A 602 10.65 -4.35 6.36
N VAL A 603 11.06 -5.29 7.20
CA VAL A 603 10.73 -5.33 8.63
C VAL A 603 12.01 -5.10 9.41
N LYS A 604 11.95 -4.19 10.38
CA LYS A 604 13.04 -3.92 11.33
C LYS A 604 12.92 -4.78 12.57
N GLU A 605 11.73 -4.78 13.17
CA GLU A 605 11.46 -5.45 14.44
C GLU A 605 10.03 -5.97 14.49
N VAL A 606 9.83 -7.08 15.16
CA VAL A 606 8.51 -7.63 15.47
C VAL A 606 8.42 -7.86 16.98
N PHE A 607 7.38 -7.33 17.60
CA PHE A 607 7.08 -7.51 19.01
C PHE A 607 5.77 -8.27 19.19
N ASP A 608 5.69 -9.08 20.25
CA ASP A 608 4.43 -9.68 20.66
C ASP A 608 3.51 -8.67 21.37
N ARG A 609 2.31 -9.13 21.73
CA ARG A 609 1.28 -8.33 22.43
C ARG A 609 1.76 -7.76 23.79
N ASN A 610 2.78 -8.36 24.39
CA ASN A 610 3.32 -7.95 25.68
C ASN A 610 4.54 -7.03 25.53
N GLY A 611 4.91 -6.67 24.31
CA GLY A 611 6.06 -5.84 23.99
C GLY A 611 7.39 -6.57 24.01
N ARG A 612 7.40 -7.93 24.02
CA ARG A 612 8.62 -8.74 23.92
C ARG A 612 9.06 -8.77 22.45
N LEU A 613 10.33 -8.49 22.23
CA LEU A 613 10.96 -8.61 20.90
C LEU A 613 10.96 -10.09 20.46
N LEU A 614 10.38 -10.36 19.30
CA LEU A 614 10.33 -11.66 18.64
C LEU A 614 11.38 -11.77 17.54
N GLU A 615 11.56 -10.69 16.78
CA GLU A 615 12.48 -10.63 15.64
C GLU A 615 13.10 -9.24 15.55
N GLU A 616 14.37 -9.18 15.16
CA GLU A 616 15.11 -7.99 14.80
C GLU A 616 15.90 -8.28 13.52
N ALA A 617 15.84 -7.36 12.55
CA ALA A 617 16.53 -7.54 11.28
C ALA A 617 18.04 -7.48 11.46
N GLU A 618 18.72 -8.54 11.06
CA GLU A 618 20.17 -8.57 10.99
C GLU A 618 20.66 -8.12 9.61
N ARG A 619 21.60 -7.17 9.58
CA ARG A 619 22.22 -6.71 8.34
C ARG A 619 23.01 -7.84 7.68
N GLN A 620 22.47 -8.42 6.61
CA GLN A 620 23.16 -9.42 5.79
C GLN A 620 23.94 -8.74 4.68
N ALA A 621 25.25 -8.79 4.73
CA ALA A 621 26.11 -8.09 3.80
C ALA A 621 27.25 -9.00 3.29
N ARG A 622 27.59 -8.87 2.01
CA ARG A 622 28.73 -9.58 1.41
C ARG A 622 29.46 -8.68 0.39
N LYS A 623 30.76 -8.88 0.30
CA LYS A 623 31.59 -8.15 -0.67
C LYS A 623 31.44 -8.78 -2.05
N VAL A 624 31.20 -7.93 -3.06
CA VAL A 624 31.04 -8.28 -4.48
C VAL A 624 32.17 -7.71 -5.31
N LEU A 625 32.50 -6.43 -5.09
CA LEU A 625 33.63 -5.74 -5.69
C LEU A 625 34.59 -5.27 -4.60
N SER A 626 35.83 -5.01 -4.97
CA SER A 626 36.67 -4.16 -4.10
C SER A 626 36.12 -2.74 -4.08
N SER A 627 36.48 -1.95 -3.05
CA SER A 627 36.08 -0.53 -2.98
C SER A 627 36.58 0.27 -4.18
N ASP A 628 37.76 -0.08 -4.68
CA ASP A 628 38.39 0.57 -5.84
C ASP A 628 37.61 0.28 -7.12
N GLU A 629 37.27 -0.98 -7.38
CA GLU A 629 36.47 -1.41 -8.54
C GLU A 629 35.08 -0.77 -8.51
N ALA A 630 34.43 -0.76 -7.33
CA ALA A 630 33.12 -0.16 -7.15
C ALA A 630 33.17 1.36 -7.42
N TYR A 631 34.21 2.05 -6.93
CA TYR A 631 34.36 3.47 -7.15
C TYR A 631 34.59 3.81 -8.62
N VAL A 632 35.45 3.04 -9.34
CA VAL A 632 35.64 3.19 -10.79
C VAL A 632 34.31 3.06 -11.52
N MET A 633 33.55 2.01 -11.24
CA MET A 633 32.25 1.80 -11.87
C MET A 633 31.23 2.89 -11.52
N ALA A 634 31.16 3.29 -10.25
CA ALA A 634 30.27 4.36 -9.81
C ALA A 634 30.57 5.69 -10.54
N ARG A 635 31.86 6.04 -10.72
CA ARG A 635 32.28 7.25 -11.47
C ARG A 635 31.84 7.22 -12.93
N ILE A 636 31.87 6.05 -13.59
CA ILE A 636 31.35 5.91 -14.96
C ILE A 636 29.83 6.08 -14.99
N LEU A 637 29.11 5.53 -14.01
CA LEU A 637 27.66 5.70 -13.90
C LEU A 637 27.27 7.15 -13.56
N VAL A 638 28.08 7.85 -12.76
CA VAL A 638 27.93 9.30 -12.52
C VAL A 638 28.11 10.10 -13.81
N ALA A 639 29.09 9.74 -14.66
CA ALA A 639 29.24 10.37 -15.97
C ALA A 639 27.99 10.18 -16.85
N GLY A 640 27.26 9.08 -16.68
CA GLY A 640 25.96 8.84 -17.31
C GLY A 640 24.92 9.93 -17.03
N ILE A 641 24.91 10.49 -15.82
CA ILE A 641 24.06 11.63 -15.43
C ILE A 641 24.68 12.97 -15.87
N GLN A 642 26.01 13.11 -15.79
CA GLN A 642 26.64 14.38 -16.11
C GLN A 642 26.61 14.73 -17.61
N ARG A 643 26.75 13.74 -18.51
CA ARG A 643 26.90 13.95 -19.96
C ARG A 643 26.36 12.78 -20.83
N GLY A 644 25.73 11.77 -20.20
CA GLY A 644 25.21 10.57 -20.87
C GLY A 644 23.69 10.57 -21.00
N THR A 645 23.13 9.35 -21.02
CA THR A 645 21.69 9.13 -21.22
C THR A 645 20.82 9.61 -20.06
N GLY A 646 21.41 9.85 -18.89
CA GLY A 646 20.74 10.37 -17.69
C GLY A 646 20.83 11.88 -17.48
N VAL A 647 21.28 12.65 -18.47
CA VAL A 647 21.61 14.09 -18.33
C VAL A 647 20.45 14.96 -17.80
N ARG A 648 19.21 14.52 -17.96
CA ARG A 648 18.04 15.20 -17.39
C ARG A 648 18.04 15.22 -15.85
N ALA A 649 18.77 14.32 -15.18
CA ALA A 649 18.93 14.32 -13.74
C ALA A 649 20.05 15.24 -13.23
N LYS A 650 20.87 15.81 -14.12
CA LYS A 650 21.96 16.72 -13.72
C LYS A 650 21.50 17.94 -12.90
N PRO A 651 20.38 18.61 -13.23
CA PRO A 651 19.85 19.68 -12.38
C PRO A 651 19.59 19.21 -10.95
N LEU A 652 19.01 18.02 -10.77
CA LEU A 652 18.77 17.44 -9.45
C LEU A 652 20.08 17.21 -8.67
N ALA A 653 21.11 16.65 -9.33
CA ALA A 653 22.43 16.45 -8.71
C ALA A 653 23.00 17.76 -8.19
N ASN A 654 22.86 18.84 -8.95
CA ASN A 654 23.32 20.18 -8.56
C ASN A 654 22.45 20.79 -7.42
N GLU A 655 21.13 20.62 -7.50
CA GLU A 655 20.17 21.08 -6.49
C GLU A 655 20.47 20.46 -5.11
N LEU A 656 20.69 19.15 -5.10
CA LEU A 656 20.94 18.40 -3.86
C LEU A 656 22.41 18.48 -3.39
N GLY A 657 23.34 18.88 -4.26
CA GLY A 657 24.77 18.78 -3.98
C GLY A 657 25.28 17.36 -3.81
N LEU A 658 24.60 16.36 -4.43
CA LEU A 658 24.90 14.95 -4.32
C LEU A 658 25.54 14.39 -5.59
N MET A 659 26.43 13.40 -5.42
CA MET A 659 26.96 12.64 -6.52
C MET A 659 25.92 11.56 -6.93
N LEU A 660 25.16 11.85 -7.98
CA LEU A 660 24.16 10.93 -8.52
C LEU A 660 24.76 10.14 -9.70
N GLY A 661 24.52 8.81 -9.70
CA GLY A 661 24.89 7.90 -10.78
C GLY A 661 23.68 7.09 -11.25
N GLY A 662 23.71 6.62 -12.51
CA GLY A 662 22.57 5.81 -12.97
C GLY A 662 22.69 5.37 -14.42
N LYS A 663 21.76 4.47 -14.80
CA LYS A 663 21.69 3.87 -16.13
C LYS A 663 20.25 3.75 -16.61
N SER A 664 20.01 4.15 -17.86
CA SER A 664 18.75 3.92 -18.56
C SER A 664 18.74 2.56 -19.25
N GLY A 665 17.58 1.91 -19.28
CA GLY A 665 17.30 0.70 -20.06
C GLY A 665 16.13 0.92 -20.99
N THR A 666 16.21 0.34 -22.16
CA THR A 666 15.13 0.29 -23.15
C THR A 666 15.29 -1.02 -23.91
N THR A 667 14.25 -1.80 -24.06
CA THR A 667 14.25 -2.98 -24.92
C THR A 667 14.07 -2.60 -26.38
N ASP A 668 14.53 -3.43 -27.31
CA ASP A 668 14.54 -3.13 -28.74
C ASP A 668 13.15 -2.75 -29.27
N ASP A 669 12.09 -3.46 -28.86
CA ASP A 669 10.71 -3.18 -29.25
C ASP A 669 10.03 -2.09 -28.43
N ARG A 670 10.76 -1.48 -27.48
CA ARG A 670 10.23 -0.46 -26.54
C ARG A 670 9.03 -0.95 -25.75
N THR A 671 9.04 -2.20 -25.37
CA THR A 671 8.04 -2.84 -24.52
C THR A 671 8.33 -2.62 -23.03
N ASN A 672 9.61 -2.38 -22.69
CA ASN A 672 10.07 -2.11 -21.33
C ASN A 672 11.00 -0.90 -21.32
N THR A 673 10.79 -0.01 -20.37
CA THR A 673 11.68 1.11 -20.10
C THR A 673 12.09 1.11 -18.63
N TRP A 674 13.38 1.34 -18.39
CA TRP A 674 13.98 1.29 -17.07
C TRP A 674 14.83 2.51 -16.80
N TYR A 675 14.87 2.91 -15.54
CA TYR A 675 15.95 3.73 -15.02
C TYR A 675 16.35 3.24 -13.63
N VAL A 676 17.61 2.92 -13.43
CA VAL A 676 18.14 2.55 -12.13
C VAL A 676 19.32 3.44 -11.82
N GLY A 677 19.30 4.09 -10.69
CA GLY A 677 20.33 5.01 -10.29
C GLY A 677 20.41 5.17 -8.79
N PHE A 678 21.46 5.82 -8.35
CA PHE A 678 21.79 5.94 -6.94
C PHE A 678 22.32 7.33 -6.59
N SER A 679 22.19 7.66 -5.33
CA SER A 679 22.92 8.66 -4.57
C SER A 679 23.94 7.96 -3.66
N PRO A 680 24.73 8.67 -2.85
CA PRO A 680 25.49 8.04 -1.78
C PRO A 680 24.63 7.27 -0.78
N ASN A 681 23.37 7.66 -0.55
CA ASN A 681 22.50 7.10 0.49
C ASN A 681 21.50 6.08 -0.07
N HIS A 682 20.86 6.33 -1.21
CA HIS A 682 19.78 5.51 -1.74
C HIS A 682 20.04 5.03 -3.16
N THR A 683 19.50 3.85 -3.47
CA THR A 683 19.35 3.34 -4.83
C THR A 683 17.87 3.24 -5.18
N VAL A 684 17.50 3.82 -6.32
CA VAL A 684 16.12 3.85 -6.82
C VAL A 684 16.06 3.15 -8.18
N GLY A 685 15.10 2.25 -8.33
CA GLY A 685 14.76 1.62 -9.60
C GLY A 685 13.35 1.92 -10.04
N VAL A 686 13.17 2.23 -11.31
CA VAL A 686 11.87 2.47 -11.96
C VAL A 686 11.76 1.62 -13.21
N TRP A 687 10.65 0.92 -13.34
CA TRP A 687 10.26 0.18 -14.54
C TRP A 687 8.89 0.64 -15.03
N LEU A 688 8.73 0.71 -16.37
CA LEU A 688 7.44 0.90 -17.03
C LEU A 688 7.29 -0.09 -18.19
N GLY A 689 6.08 -0.64 -18.33
CA GLY A 689 5.73 -1.57 -19.42
C GLY A 689 4.27 -1.99 -19.34
N HIS A 690 3.81 -2.75 -20.33
CA HIS A 690 2.52 -3.42 -20.28
C HIS A 690 2.70 -4.85 -19.74
N ASP A 691 1.70 -5.38 -19.03
CA ASP A 691 1.76 -6.74 -18.47
C ASP A 691 1.85 -7.81 -19.58
N ASP A 692 1.25 -7.56 -20.73
CA ASP A 692 1.27 -8.41 -21.92
C ASP A 692 2.44 -8.12 -22.86
N ASN A 693 3.42 -7.30 -22.42
CA ASN A 693 4.63 -6.95 -23.15
C ASN A 693 4.38 -6.24 -24.49
N GLN A 694 3.26 -5.51 -24.63
CA GLN A 694 3.02 -4.65 -25.78
C GLN A 694 3.97 -3.46 -25.79
N ARG A 695 4.19 -2.90 -27.00
CA ARG A 695 5.00 -1.67 -27.17
C ARG A 695 4.33 -0.50 -26.44
N ILE A 696 5.10 0.24 -25.65
CA ILE A 696 4.64 1.44 -24.94
C ILE A 696 4.22 2.51 -25.95
N HIS A 697 5.15 3.08 -26.66
CA HIS A 697 4.94 3.91 -27.86
C HIS A 697 6.26 4.12 -28.60
N ARG A 698 6.21 4.66 -29.83
CA ARG A 698 7.37 4.76 -30.72
C ARG A 698 8.56 5.60 -30.22
N TYR A 699 8.37 6.45 -29.22
CA TYR A 699 9.41 7.32 -28.65
C TYR A 699 9.75 6.97 -27.19
N ALA A 700 9.15 5.93 -26.63
CA ALA A 700 9.42 5.52 -25.26
C ALA A 700 10.86 5.04 -25.08
N THR A 701 11.55 5.60 -24.11
CA THR A 701 12.90 5.21 -23.69
C THR A 701 13.03 5.31 -22.17
N GLY A 702 14.00 4.65 -21.58
CA GLY A 702 14.28 4.81 -20.15
C GLY A 702 14.54 6.28 -19.77
N ALA A 703 15.22 7.04 -20.66
CA ALA A 703 15.50 8.45 -20.41
C ALA A 703 14.30 9.39 -20.56
N SER A 704 13.30 9.03 -21.39
CA SER A 704 12.11 9.86 -21.58
C SER A 704 10.95 9.46 -20.67
N SER A 705 10.87 8.20 -20.24
CA SER A 705 9.73 7.61 -19.55
C SER A 705 10.02 7.34 -18.06
N ALA A 706 11.03 6.52 -17.75
CA ALA A 706 11.34 6.11 -16.37
C ALA A 706 12.16 7.16 -15.59
N LEU A 707 13.11 7.85 -16.26
CA LEU A 707 13.98 8.84 -15.60
C LEU A 707 13.23 10.02 -14.95
N PRO A 708 12.17 10.60 -15.54
CA PRO A 708 11.41 11.66 -14.86
C PRO A 708 10.80 11.21 -13.53
N ILE A 709 10.28 9.97 -13.47
CA ILE A 709 9.77 9.36 -12.23
C ILE A 709 10.90 9.20 -11.23
N TRP A 710 12.02 8.65 -11.67
CA TRP A 710 13.21 8.47 -10.84
C TRP A 710 13.70 9.80 -10.23
N ILE A 711 13.66 10.90 -10.99
CA ILE A 711 14.04 12.24 -10.52
C ILE A 711 13.13 12.70 -9.37
N ASP A 712 11.81 12.56 -9.53
CA ASP A 712 10.84 12.97 -8.50
C ASP A 712 11.01 12.11 -7.24
N VAL A 713 11.19 10.79 -7.38
CA VAL A 713 11.40 9.85 -6.26
C VAL A 713 12.73 10.08 -5.55
N MET A 714 13.84 10.24 -6.30
CA MET A 714 15.16 10.48 -5.73
C MET A 714 15.21 11.82 -4.96
N ARG A 715 14.52 12.85 -5.46
CA ARG A 715 14.38 14.12 -4.74
C ARG A 715 13.74 13.91 -3.38
N ALA A 716 12.68 13.11 -3.30
CA ALA A 716 11.98 12.82 -2.05
C ALA A 716 12.83 11.95 -1.10
N ALA A 717 13.54 10.96 -1.65
CA ALA A 717 14.41 10.08 -0.86
C ALA A 717 15.58 10.83 -0.22
N GLU A 718 16.08 11.89 -0.88
CA GLU A 718 17.22 12.69 -0.42
C GLU A 718 16.82 14.04 0.19
N ASP A 719 15.53 14.27 0.42
CA ASP A 719 15.07 15.52 1.05
C ASP A 719 15.63 15.64 2.47
N GLY A 720 16.26 16.77 2.74
CA GLY A 720 16.95 17.03 4.01
C GLY A 720 18.33 16.38 4.14
N ALA A 721 18.81 15.62 3.14
CA ALA A 721 20.15 15.05 3.14
C ALA A 721 21.22 16.14 3.00
N SER A 722 22.32 16.00 3.73
CA SER A 722 23.48 16.86 3.53
C SER A 722 24.18 16.56 2.21
N PRO A 723 24.77 17.57 1.53
CA PRO A 723 25.59 17.34 0.35
C PRO A 723 26.65 16.27 0.60
N ALA A 724 26.71 15.28 -0.27
CA ALA A 724 27.62 14.14 -0.12
C ALA A 724 28.16 13.65 -1.46
N VAL A 725 29.40 13.16 -1.41
CA VAL A 725 30.05 12.47 -2.50
C VAL A 725 30.39 11.04 -2.08
N LEU A 726 30.52 10.16 -3.06
CA LEU A 726 30.98 8.81 -2.76
C LEU A 726 32.39 8.84 -2.17
N PRO A 727 32.65 8.10 -1.09
CA PRO A 727 33.97 8.06 -0.48
C PRO A 727 35.00 7.48 -1.45
N MET A 728 36.05 8.26 -1.77
CA MET A 728 37.11 7.83 -2.67
C MET A 728 38.11 6.94 -1.90
N PRO A 729 38.32 5.69 -2.35
CA PRO A 729 39.34 4.83 -1.77
C PRO A 729 40.76 5.38 -1.96
N ASN A 730 41.67 5.05 -1.03
CA ASN A 730 43.04 5.53 -1.05
C ASN A 730 43.85 5.07 -2.26
N ASN A 731 43.48 3.97 -2.91
CA ASN A 731 44.15 3.38 -4.04
C ASN A 731 43.53 3.83 -5.38
N ILE A 732 42.87 4.98 -5.41
CA ILE A 732 42.26 5.58 -6.60
C ILE A 732 43.04 6.83 -6.99
N GLU A 733 43.31 6.97 -8.26
CA GLU A 733 43.83 8.20 -8.88
C GLU A 733 42.84 8.75 -9.90
N LEU A 734 42.64 10.06 -9.89
CA LEU A 734 41.84 10.75 -10.90
C LEU A 734 42.75 11.33 -11.95
N ARG A 735 42.44 11.10 -13.23
CA ARG A 735 43.19 11.62 -14.36
C ARG A 735 42.30 12.26 -15.41
N SER A 736 42.72 13.40 -15.93
CA SER A 736 42.06 14.01 -17.08
C SER A 736 42.58 13.32 -18.35
N VAL A 737 41.66 12.73 -19.08
CA VAL A 737 41.95 12.00 -20.33
C VAL A 737 41.06 12.50 -21.47
N ASP A 738 41.50 12.28 -22.68
CA ASP A 738 40.65 12.50 -23.84
C ASP A 738 39.60 11.40 -23.96
N VAL A 739 38.33 11.81 -24.11
CA VAL A 739 37.16 10.91 -24.16
C VAL A 739 37.25 9.83 -25.23
N PHE A 740 37.87 10.14 -26.35
CA PHE A 740 37.94 9.26 -27.52
C PHE A 740 39.16 8.37 -27.51
N THR A 741 40.33 8.90 -27.19
CA THR A 741 41.59 8.15 -27.23
C THR A 741 41.95 7.51 -25.88
N GLY A 742 41.30 7.96 -24.78
CA GLY A 742 41.65 7.50 -23.44
C GLY A 742 43.06 7.90 -22.98
N LEU A 743 43.84 8.65 -23.76
CA LEU A 743 45.17 9.15 -23.40
C LEU A 743 45.08 10.35 -22.46
N LEU A 744 46.16 10.62 -21.71
CA LEU A 744 46.23 11.79 -20.86
C LEU A 744 45.97 13.07 -21.65
N TYR A 745 45.20 13.98 -21.11
CA TYR A 745 44.76 15.21 -21.76
C TYR A 745 45.95 16.15 -22.04
N SER A 746 45.95 16.70 -23.23
CA SER A 746 46.82 17.78 -23.67
C SER A 746 46.05 18.71 -24.62
N GLU A 747 46.69 19.77 -25.10
CA GLU A 747 46.10 20.70 -26.08
C GLU A 747 45.72 20.05 -27.42
N TYR A 748 46.28 18.87 -27.71
CA TYR A 748 45.98 18.10 -28.92
C TYR A 748 44.77 17.19 -28.77
N CYS A 749 44.20 17.02 -27.55
CA CYS A 749 43.01 16.24 -27.34
C CYS A 749 41.75 16.97 -27.81
N LYS A 750 40.70 16.20 -28.10
CA LYS A 750 39.43 16.73 -28.58
C LYS A 750 38.50 17.15 -27.44
N GLU A 751 38.39 16.32 -26.43
CA GLU A 751 37.49 16.55 -25.30
C GLU A 751 38.07 15.92 -24.03
N SER A 752 38.15 16.71 -22.97
CA SER A 752 38.68 16.28 -21.68
C SER A 752 37.58 15.70 -20.79
N VAL A 753 37.86 14.57 -20.15
CA VAL A 753 37.02 14.01 -19.07
C VAL A 753 37.90 13.51 -17.93
N GLU A 754 37.49 13.72 -16.69
CA GLU A 754 38.12 13.13 -15.52
C GLU A 754 37.61 11.70 -15.31
N LEU A 755 38.50 10.72 -15.31
CA LEU A 755 38.20 9.32 -15.01
C LEU A 755 38.95 8.86 -13.76
N ALA A 756 38.37 7.87 -13.07
CA ALA A 756 38.97 7.20 -11.92
C ALA A 756 39.70 5.93 -12.37
N TYR A 757 40.87 5.72 -11.84
CA TYR A 757 41.72 4.55 -12.08
C TYR A 757 42.19 3.94 -10.76
N ILE A 758 42.34 2.62 -10.74
CA ILE A 758 43.09 1.98 -9.67
C ILE A 758 44.56 2.42 -9.82
N ALA A 759 45.23 2.77 -8.73
CA ALA A 759 46.59 3.34 -8.81
C ALA A 759 47.55 2.48 -9.62
N GLY A 760 48.27 3.12 -10.53
CA GLY A 760 49.20 2.47 -11.46
C GLY A 760 48.58 1.88 -12.71
N THR A 761 47.24 2.04 -12.91
CA THR A 761 46.56 1.56 -14.13
C THR A 761 46.14 2.70 -15.06
N ALA A 762 46.42 3.95 -14.71
CA ALA A 762 46.14 5.09 -15.55
C ALA A 762 47.06 5.13 -16.78
N PRO A 763 46.58 5.68 -17.91
CA PRO A 763 47.44 5.85 -19.09
C PRO A 763 48.63 6.74 -18.77
N THR A 764 49.77 6.44 -19.37
CA THR A 764 51.02 7.21 -19.19
C THR A 764 51.34 8.12 -20.37
N ARG A 765 50.73 7.87 -21.53
CA ARG A 765 50.87 8.66 -22.75
C ARG A 765 49.90 9.81 -22.82
N THR A 766 50.29 10.91 -23.41
CA THR A 766 49.44 12.07 -23.69
C THR A 766 49.05 12.13 -25.15
N CYS A 767 47.89 12.71 -25.47
CA CYS A 767 47.54 13.02 -26.87
C CYS A 767 48.62 13.89 -27.54
N GLY A 768 48.95 13.56 -28.78
CA GLY A 768 49.83 14.34 -29.64
C GLY A 768 49.13 14.77 -30.94
N PRO A 769 49.90 15.42 -31.85
CA PRO A 769 49.36 15.84 -33.14
C PRO A 769 48.85 14.68 -34.02
N THR A 770 49.44 13.49 -33.87
CA THR A 770 49.05 12.28 -34.63
C THR A 770 47.65 11.83 -34.21
N GLU A 771 47.41 11.72 -32.92
CA GLU A 771 46.08 11.32 -32.39
C GLU A 771 45.01 12.33 -32.82
N ARG A 772 45.30 13.63 -32.77
CA ARG A 772 44.42 14.70 -33.26
C ARG A 772 44.04 14.49 -34.72
N SER A 773 45.02 14.23 -35.57
CA SER A 773 44.80 14.01 -36.99
C SER A 773 43.94 12.78 -37.27
N ILE A 774 44.10 11.70 -36.49
CA ILE A 774 43.30 10.48 -36.61
C ILE A 774 41.84 10.73 -36.18
N LEU A 775 41.65 11.47 -35.12
CA LEU A 775 40.29 11.81 -34.59
C LEU A 775 39.51 12.73 -35.55
N ASP A 776 40.16 13.41 -36.44
CA ASP A 776 39.51 14.26 -37.45
C ASP A 776 39.12 13.48 -38.72
N LEU A 777 39.53 12.20 -38.82
CA LEU A 777 39.12 11.32 -39.93
C LEU A 777 37.68 10.80 -39.73
N PRO A 778 37.00 10.38 -40.81
CA PRO A 778 35.72 9.66 -40.69
C PRO A 778 35.86 8.35 -39.88
N PRO A 779 34.84 7.93 -39.14
CA PRO A 779 34.90 6.74 -38.26
C PRO A 779 35.42 5.48 -38.89
N TYR A 780 35.08 5.20 -40.15
CA TYR A 780 35.54 4.02 -40.87
C TYR A 780 37.03 4.04 -41.16
N GLN A 781 37.67 5.21 -41.22
CA GLN A 781 39.14 5.34 -41.41
C GLN A 781 39.88 5.25 -40.07
N GLN A 782 39.24 5.64 -38.99
CA GLN A 782 39.83 5.56 -37.64
C GLN A 782 40.08 4.11 -37.23
N THR A 783 39.25 3.18 -37.65
CA THR A 783 39.38 1.73 -37.38
C THR A 783 40.76 1.18 -37.78
N TYR A 784 41.30 1.61 -38.92
CA TYR A 784 42.61 1.18 -39.38
C TYR A 784 43.72 1.49 -38.37
N PHE A 785 43.66 2.59 -37.69
CA PHE A 785 44.70 3.04 -36.75
C PHE A 785 44.61 2.33 -35.41
N VAL A 786 43.39 1.98 -34.94
CA VAL A 786 43.18 1.15 -33.75
C VAL A 786 43.62 -0.28 -34.00
N SER A 787 43.23 -0.88 -35.14
CA SER A 787 43.58 -2.26 -35.50
C SER A 787 45.08 -2.50 -35.70
N ASN A 788 45.83 -1.43 -35.98
CA ASN A 788 47.28 -1.50 -36.20
C ASN A 788 48.09 -0.98 -35.00
N GLY A 789 47.50 -0.83 -33.84
CA GLY A 789 48.16 -0.42 -32.59
C GLY A 789 48.74 1.02 -32.59
N LYS A 790 48.32 1.88 -33.54
CA LYS A 790 48.75 3.28 -33.60
C LYS A 790 48.04 4.19 -32.60
N LEU A 791 46.91 3.71 -32.01
CA LEU A 791 46.19 4.31 -30.92
C LEU A 791 46.05 3.29 -29.79
N ASP A 792 47.15 2.87 -29.20
CA ASP A 792 47.15 1.98 -28.04
C ASP A 792 47.37 2.80 -26.78
N THR A 793 46.56 2.61 -25.76
CA THR A 793 46.66 3.27 -24.46
C THR A 793 47.69 2.58 -23.58
N ASP A 794 47.98 1.29 -23.85
CA ASP A 794 48.97 0.51 -23.13
C ASP A 794 50.31 0.66 -23.82
N GLY A 795 51.20 1.41 -23.22
CA GLY A 795 52.60 1.44 -23.66
C GLY A 795 53.21 0.05 -23.49
N GLY A 796 53.26 -0.73 -24.59
CA GLY A 796 53.79 -2.10 -24.70
C GLY A 796 55.19 -2.29 -24.18
#